data_34144955e86c34ae01257940d9a7f5c9
#
_entry.id   34144955e86c34ae01257940d9a7f5c9
#
_cell.length_a   1.000
_cell.length_b   1.000
_cell.length_c   1.000
_cell.angle_alpha   90.00
_cell.angle_beta   90.00
_cell.angle_gamma   90.00
#
_symmetry.space_group_name_H-M   'P 1'
#
loop_
_entity.id
_entity.type
_entity.pdbx_description
1 polymer ?
#
loop_
_entity_poly.entity_id
_entity_poly.type
_entity_poly.pdbx_seq_one_letter_code
_entity_poly.pdbx_strand_id
1 'polypeptide(L)'
;MKYKHLAMIMGVMITATSVGSTATVFAEESKTESTQDAGDTTEDTAEASDEDAEKKNDDTEQTKENEILGEVKSVEDGKITIAVGTRKEMGQPGEQPQGGENGEASSMLDLTGEEQEITVTDSTVITKQSMGGGQGAPDGEAPEKPDGEASDSDNTDSEAPEKPEGEAPDVQGAPDGTGQTEEITLDDIKEGDVVAITLDDDGNAATITVQSMDMGGGQGGPGGQASGVDSYDAANEYSADETVSDTSLESTGTDENAALISNGAEVTFSNDAISRTSSDSQGGDNSSFYGVGAAVLATDGTAYVKDSTVTTDSKGGAGLFAYGDGTVYVADTDITTQQDTSGGIHAAGGGKLYAWDLNVETNGESSAAIRSDRGGGTMVVDGGTYTSNGVGSPAVYCTADIAVNNAELTANGSEAVCIEGLNSLRLYNSNLTGNMSDDDQNDTTWTVILYQSMSGDSEVGNSTFQMDGGTITSKNGGLFYTTNTECTITLKDVDITYNDDNEFFLQCTGNNNQRGWGQSGANGSDCNFTADSQDMKGNVIWDSISDLDFYMTNGSTLEGAFVNDESNAGNGGDGYCNVVIDKDSTWTVTGDSTIASLSNAGTITDADGKTVSIVGTDGTTYVEGDSDYTITVGSYQDSADTSASTTVDDWSSYEVERPESL
;
A
#
# COMPACT_ATOMS: atom_id res chain seq x y z
N MET A 1 -25.99 -18.03 -7.93
CA MET A 1 -25.69 -17.41 -6.64
C MET A 1 -24.27 -16.87 -6.80
N LYS A 2 -24.14 -15.57 -6.93
CA LYS A 2 -22.82 -14.93 -7.06
C LYS A 2 -22.23 -14.88 -5.65
N TYR A 3 -21.16 -15.59 -5.43
CA TYR A 3 -20.37 -15.48 -4.22
C TYR A 3 -19.60 -14.15 -4.32
N LYS A 4 -19.92 -13.22 -3.44
CA LYS A 4 -19.08 -12.04 -3.21
C LYS A 4 -17.94 -12.49 -2.29
N HIS A 5 -16.81 -12.83 -2.86
CA HIS A 5 -15.59 -13.00 -2.09
C HIS A 5 -14.82 -11.67 -2.17
N LEU A 6 -14.58 -11.10 -1.02
CA LEU A 6 -13.79 -9.90 -0.81
C LEU A 6 -12.32 -10.32 -0.96
N ALA A 7 -11.67 -9.98 -2.05
CA ALA A 7 -10.21 -10.10 -2.12
C ALA A 7 -9.63 -8.99 -1.23
N MET A 8 -9.18 -9.37 -0.05
CA MET A 8 -8.50 -8.47 0.86
C MET A 8 -7.01 -8.61 0.61
N ILE A 9 -6.47 -7.82 -0.32
CA ILE A 9 -5.05 -7.52 -0.24
C ILE A 9 -4.92 -6.71 1.04
N MET A 10 -4.03 -7.11 1.96
CA MET A 10 -3.85 -6.44 3.23
C MET A 10 -3.51 -4.97 3.01
N GLY A 11 -4.47 -4.14 3.13
CA GLY A 11 -4.36 -2.72 3.33
C GLY A 11 -5.41 -2.37 4.36
N VAL A 12 -5.00 -2.01 5.55
CA VAL A 12 -5.89 -1.41 6.53
C VAL A 12 -6.45 -0.15 5.88
N MET A 13 -7.76 -0.10 5.60
CA MET A 13 -8.42 1.12 5.14
C MET A 13 -8.26 2.20 6.21
N ILE A 14 -7.34 3.11 6.02
CA ILE A 14 -7.40 4.41 6.67
C ILE A 14 -8.27 5.28 5.77
N THR A 15 -9.55 5.41 6.10
CA THR A 15 -10.38 6.44 5.48
C THR A 15 -9.90 7.80 5.98
N ALA A 16 -9.01 8.43 5.21
CA ALA A 16 -8.70 9.84 5.41
C ALA A 16 -9.90 10.67 5.00
N THR A 17 -10.66 11.17 5.95
CA THR A 17 -11.66 12.22 5.68
C THR A 17 -10.92 13.50 5.35
N SER A 18 -10.91 13.86 4.06
CA SER A 18 -10.39 15.14 3.58
C SER A 18 -11.19 16.30 4.17
N VAL A 19 -10.56 17.10 5.00
CA VAL A 19 -11.03 18.44 5.31
C VAL A 19 -10.62 19.33 4.15
N GLY A 20 -11.59 19.76 3.34
CA GLY A 20 -11.34 20.64 2.22
C GLY A 20 -10.78 21.99 2.68
N SER A 21 -9.56 22.29 2.30
CA SER A 21 -9.00 23.64 2.36
C SER A 21 -9.14 24.28 0.99
N THR A 22 -9.94 25.33 0.92
CA THR A 22 -10.03 26.23 -0.23
C THR A 22 -8.71 26.96 -0.39
N ALA A 23 -7.98 26.66 -1.45
CA ALA A 23 -6.81 27.42 -1.87
C ALA A 23 -7.27 28.80 -2.38
N THR A 24 -6.82 29.85 -1.72
CA THR A 24 -6.95 31.24 -2.20
C THR A 24 -5.74 31.55 -3.07
N VAL A 25 -5.96 31.68 -4.35
CA VAL A 25 -4.95 32.11 -5.32
C VAL A 25 -4.61 33.58 -5.05
N PHE A 26 -3.38 33.87 -4.67
CA PHE A 26 -2.80 35.21 -4.71
C PHE A 26 -2.08 35.41 -6.04
N ALA A 27 -2.65 36.28 -6.88
CA ALA A 27 -1.95 36.78 -8.05
C ALA A 27 -0.98 37.88 -7.61
N GLU A 28 0.27 37.73 -8.00
CA GLU A 28 1.33 38.71 -7.77
C GLU A 28 1.24 39.84 -8.82
N GLU A 29 0.90 41.05 -8.39
CA GLU A 29 0.91 42.23 -9.24
C GLU A 29 2.27 42.95 -9.17
N SER A 30 2.95 42.99 -10.29
CA SER A 30 4.13 43.85 -10.47
C SER A 30 3.73 45.30 -10.68
N LYS A 31 4.31 46.19 -9.85
CA LYS A 31 4.21 47.62 -9.91
C LYS A 31 4.79 48.23 -11.18
N THR A 32 4.01 49.11 -11.80
CA THR A 32 4.59 50.30 -12.48
C THR A 32 3.66 51.53 -12.24
N GLU A 33 4.28 52.60 -11.75
CA GLU A 33 3.69 53.91 -11.49
C GLU A 33 3.32 54.65 -12.79
N SER A 34 2.19 55.41 -12.80
CA SER A 34 2.23 56.86 -13.05
C SER A 34 0.82 57.50 -13.04
N THR A 35 0.67 58.44 -12.13
CA THR A 35 0.06 59.80 -12.18
C THR A 35 -1.31 60.08 -12.81
N GLN A 36 -2.21 60.59 -11.91
CA GLN A 36 -3.09 61.74 -11.96
C GLN A 36 -4.11 61.88 -13.12
N ASP A 37 -5.37 62.10 -12.90
CA ASP A 37 -6.02 63.35 -12.44
C ASP A 37 -7.56 63.23 -12.35
N ALA A 38 -8.14 64.06 -11.52
CA ALA A 38 -9.42 64.45 -11.04
C ALA A 38 -10.71 64.36 -11.91
N GLY A 39 -11.83 64.32 -11.21
CA GLY A 39 -13.11 64.96 -11.60
C GLY A 39 -14.36 64.09 -11.40
N ASP A 40 -15.00 64.16 -10.37
CA ASP A 40 -16.15 64.96 -9.87
C ASP A 40 -17.57 64.55 -10.38
N THR A 41 -18.44 64.49 -9.38
CA THR A 41 -19.90 64.75 -9.31
C THR A 41 -20.94 63.67 -9.67
N THR A 42 -21.62 63.31 -8.64
CA THR A 42 -23.00 63.55 -8.18
C THR A 42 -24.14 62.63 -8.59
N GLU A 43 -24.83 62.19 -7.51
CA GLU A 43 -26.30 62.17 -7.25
C GLU A 43 -27.16 61.24 -8.16
N ASP A 44 -28.16 60.55 -7.76
CA ASP A 44 -29.07 60.63 -6.58
C ASP A 44 -30.09 59.46 -6.68
N THR A 45 -30.66 59.08 -5.53
CA THR A 45 -32.03 58.61 -5.23
C THR A 45 -32.45 57.17 -5.67
N ALA A 46 -32.74 56.39 -4.69
CA ALA A 46 -33.92 56.13 -3.88
C ALA A 46 -34.73 54.88 -4.14
N GLU A 47 -34.90 54.10 -3.06
CA GLU A 47 -36.09 53.35 -2.57
C GLU A 47 -36.58 52.16 -3.39
N ALA A 48 -36.90 51.01 -2.85
CA ALA A 48 -37.47 50.55 -1.60
C ALA A 48 -37.53 49.03 -1.54
N SER A 49 -37.40 48.51 -0.33
CA SER A 49 -38.08 47.36 0.29
C SER A 49 -38.20 46.02 -0.46
N ASP A 50 -37.63 44.95 0.08
CA ASP A 50 -38.40 44.02 0.91
C ASP A 50 -37.46 43.07 1.71
N GLU A 51 -37.79 42.98 2.98
CA GLU A 51 -37.20 42.13 4.00
C GLU A 51 -37.52 40.66 3.76
N ASP A 52 -36.65 39.84 4.35
CA ASP A 52 -36.77 38.43 4.69
C ASP A 52 -35.94 37.46 3.82
N ALA A 53 -34.72 37.23 4.28
CA ALA A 53 -34.06 35.91 4.36
C ALA A 53 -32.55 36.03 4.66
N GLU A 54 -32.17 36.54 5.79
CA GLU A 54 -30.82 36.34 6.35
C GLU A 54 -30.92 36.20 7.87
N LYS A 55 -31.00 34.95 8.31
CA LYS A 55 -30.54 34.51 9.63
C LYS A 55 -30.51 33.00 9.65
N LYS A 56 -29.39 32.43 9.21
CA LYS A 56 -28.86 31.13 9.64
C LYS A 56 -27.55 30.89 8.91
N ASN A 57 -26.47 31.39 9.44
CA ASN A 57 -25.10 30.90 9.31
C ASN A 57 -24.19 31.84 10.09
N ASP A 58 -24.30 31.79 11.41
CA ASP A 58 -23.37 32.54 12.27
C ASP A 58 -23.23 31.87 13.66
N ASP A 59 -23.22 30.53 13.68
CA ASP A 59 -23.03 29.80 14.93
C ASP A 59 -21.90 28.72 14.84
N THR A 60 -21.14 28.70 13.74
CA THR A 60 -20.05 27.71 13.56
C THR A 60 -18.65 28.36 13.55
N GLU A 61 -18.53 29.67 13.53
CA GLU A 61 -17.25 30.38 13.58
C GLU A 61 -16.84 30.92 14.96
N GLN A 62 -17.73 30.95 15.94
CA GLN A 62 -17.42 31.48 17.28
C GLN A 62 -16.82 30.47 18.26
N THR A 63 -16.72 29.17 17.91
CA THR A 63 -16.11 28.14 18.78
C THR A 63 -14.61 27.92 18.54
N LYS A 64 -13.98 28.56 17.56
CA LYS A 64 -12.54 28.42 17.28
C LYS A 64 -11.65 29.50 17.88
N GLU A 65 -12.18 30.55 18.48
CA GLU A 65 -11.37 31.66 19.02
C GLU A 65 -10.86 31.46 20.46
N ASN A 66 -11.26 30.39 21.17
CA ASN A 66 -10.89 30.15 22.57
C ASN A 66 -10.26 28.77 22.81
N GLU A 67 -9.76 28.08 21.80
CA GLU A 67 -9.11 26.78 21.94
C GLU A 67 -7.59 26.95 22.06
N ILE A 68 -7.00 26.45 23.14
CA ILE A 68 -5.55 26.45 23.37
C ILE A 68 -5.01 25.05 23.07
N LEU A 69 -4.08 24.97 22.13
CA LEU A 69 -3.36 23.74 21.83
C LEU A 69 -2.03 23.71 22.56
N GLY A 70 -1.67 22.55 23.12
CA GLY A 70 -0.38 22.42 23.80
C GLY A 70 -0.01 20.97 24.09
N GLU A 71 1.25 20.77 24.43
CA GLU A 71 1.82 19.50 24.90
C GLU A 71 1.87 19.50 26.42
N VAL A 72 1.35 18.46 27.05
CA VAL A 72 1.31 18.33 28.52
C VAL A 72 2.73 18.21 29.09
N LYS A 73 3.06 19.05 30.04
CA LYS A 73 4.33 19.01 30.79
C LYS A 73 4.16 18.43 32.20
N SER A 74 3.04 18.67 32.84
CA SER A 74 2.71 18.04 34.14
C SER A 74 1.22 18.10 34.42
N VAL A 75 0.74 17.15 35.21
CA VAL A 75 -0.60 17.10 35.77
C VAL A 75 -0.45 16.91 37.27
N GLU A 76 -0.74 17.95 38.07
CA GLU A 76 -0.59 17.91 39.53
C GLU A 76 -1.72 18.73 40.22
N ASP A 77 -2.24 18.24 41.34
CA ASP A 77 -3.16 18.96 42.23
C ASP A 77 -4.39 19.61 41.56
N GLY A 78 -4.99 18.94 40.55
CA GLY A 78 -6.15 19.47 39.82
C GLY A 78 -5.78 20.58 38.83
N LYS A 79 -4.55 20.61 38.33
CA LYS A 79 -4.05 21.52 37.33
C LYS A 79 -3.31 20.76 36.24
N ILE A 80 -3.37 21.30 35.02
CA ILE A 80 -2.59 20.85 33.89
C ILE A 80 -1.66 21.97 33.43
N THR A 81 -0.38 21.67 33.29
CA THR A 81 0.60 22.60 32.69
C THR A 81 0.91 22.13 31.29
N ILE A 82 0.73 23.02 30.31
CA ILE A 82 0.97 22.73 28.90
C ILE A 82 2.03 23.69 28.32
N ALA A 83 2.88 23.18 27.43
CA ALA A 83 3.67 24.00 26.52
C ALA A 83 2.78 24.37 25.33
N VAL A 84 2.45 25.66 25.19
CA VAL A 84 1.56 26.16 24.14
C VAL A 84 2.21 26.03 22.76
N GLY A 85 1.43 25.58 21.78
CA GLY A 85 1.89 25.41 20.42
C GLY A 85 0.81 25.63 19.37
N THR A 86 1.23 25.76 18.12
CA THR A 86 0.36 25.78 16.96
C THR A 86 0.58 24.52 16.14
N ARG A 87 -0.45 24.04 15.43
CA ARG A 87 -0.29 22.89 14.53
C ARG A 87 0.76 23.22 13.47
N LYS A 88 1.73 22.32 13.29
CA LYS A 88 2.66 22.39 12.17
C LYS A 88 1.88 22.32 10.87
N GLU A 89 2.02 23.34 10.02
CA GLU A 89 1.59 23.21 8.63
C GLU A 89 2.49 22.14 7.99
N MET A 90 1.89 21.08 7.48
CA MET A 90 2.62 20.09 6.71
C MET A 90 3.12 20.80 5.44
N GLY A 91 4.44 20.96 5.36
CA GLY A 91 5.13 21.52 4.21
C GLY A 91 4.88 20.67 2.98
N GLN A 92 4.87 21.31 1.82
CA GLN A 92 4.78 20.65 0.52
C GLN A 92 5.90 19.60 0.37
N PRO A 93 5.65 18.49 -0.35
CA PRO A 93 6.67 17.45 -0.59
C PRO A 93 7.89 18.07 -1.28
N GLY A 94 9.06 17.94 -0.68
CA GLY A 94 10.32 18.38 -1.27
C GLY A 94 11.32 19.13 -0.39
N GLU A 95 11.00 19.50 0.84
CA GLU A 95 11.99 20.09 1.76
C GLU A 95 12.37 19.11 2.87
N GLN A 96 13.61 18.61 2.81
CA GLN A 96 14.18 17.80 3.88
C GLN A 96 14.25 18.61 5.18
N PRO A 97 13.79 18.06 6.33
CA PRO A 97 14.04 18.67 7.63
C PRO A 97 15.54 18.61 7.94
N GLN A 98 16.17 19.76 8.17
CA GLN A 98 17.52 19.79 8.71
C GLN A 98 17.50 19.21 10.12
N GLY A 99 18.18 18.08 10.31
CA GLY A 99 18.34 17.43 11.60
C GLY A 99 18.98 18.36 12.64
N GLY A 100 18.27 18.58 13.73
CA GLY A 100 18.81 19.13 14.96
C GLY A 100 19.56 18.04 15.72
N GLU A 101 20.81 18.32 16.08
CA GLU A 101 21.59 17.51 17.02
C GLU A 101 20.91 17.55 18.39
N ASN A 102 20.27 16.46 18.76
CA ASN A 102 20.00 15.87 20.09
C ASN A 102 18.63 15.17 20.04
N GLY A 103 18.62 13.88 20.28
CA GLY A 103 17.47 12.99 20.23
C GLY A 103 16.31 13.35 21.17
N GLU A 104 15.51 14.34 20.79
CA GLU A 104 14.22 14.64 21.38
C GLU A 104 13.17 14.42 20.28
N ALA A 105 12.15 13.62 20.59
CA ALA A 105 11.02 13.35 19.73
C ALA A 105 10.39 14.69 19.25
N SER A 106 10.24 14.88 17.95
CA SER A 106 9.68 16.10 17.40
C SER A 106 8.18 16.14 17.68
N SER A 107 7.74 17.06 18.54
CA SER A 107 6.34 17.39 18.80
C SER A 107 5.61 17.75 17.49
N MET A 108 4.34 17.31 17.37
CA MET A 108 3.44 17.67 16.25
C MET A 108 3.01 19.14 16.26
N LEU A 109 3.42 19.86 17.29
CA LEU A 109 3.17 21.28 17.45
C LEU A 109 4.49 22.05 17.28
N ASP A 110 4.42 23.20 16.62
CA ASP A 110 5.43 24.22 16.73
C ASP A 110 5.20 24.93 18.06
N LEU A 111 6.01 24.53 19.08
CA LEU A 111 5.90 25.06 20.42
C LEU A 111 6.35 26.53 20.45
N THR A 112 5.52 27.40 21.03
CA THR A 112 5.81 28.84 21.14
C THR A 112 6.88 29.17 22.18
N GLY A 113 7.21 28.19 23.05
CA GLY A 113 8.07 28.38 24.20
C GLY A 113 7.38 29.00 25.42
N GLU A 114 6.06 29.20 25.34
CA GLU A 114 5.23 29.63 26.48
C GLU A 114 4.65 28.42 27.18
N GLU A 115 4.66 28.42 28.52
CA GLU A 115 3.99 27.44 29.35
C GLU A 115 2.76 28.07 30.00
N GLN A 116 1.65 27.33 30.02
CA GLN A 116 0.41 27.78 30.65
C GLN A 116 -0.10 26.74 31.65
N GLU A 117 -0.37 27.20 32.89
CA GLU A 117 -0.99 26.39 33.93
C GLU A 117 -2.51 26.67 33.91
N ILE A 118 -3.32 25.62 33.77
CA ILE A 118 -4.78 25.71 33.66
C ILE A 118 -5.41 24.85 34.78
N THR A 119 -6.37 25.41 35.49
CA THR A 119 -7.09 24.71 36.57
C THR A 119 -8.17 23.81 35.96
N VAL A 120 -8.22 22.57 36.42
CA VAL A 120 -9.25 21.58 36.10
C VAL A 120 -10.23 21.51 37.27
N THR A 121 -11.52 21.56 36.98
CA THR A 121 -12.58 21.58 38.01
C THR A 121 -13.50 20.37 37.86
N ASP A 122 -14.38 20.14 38.86
CA ASP A 122 -15.37 19.05 38.78
C ASP A 122 -16.38 19.21 37.61
N SER A 123 -16.40 20.37 36.95
CA SER A 123 -17.24 20.66 35.78
C SER A 123 -16.50 20.53 34.46
N THR A 124 -15.19 20.28 34.47
CA THR A 124 -14.40 20.10 33.25
C THR A 124 -14.75 18.76 32.60
N VAL A 125 -15.11 18.80 31.32
CA VAL A 125 -15.33 17.58 30.53
C VAL A 125 -14.00 17.17 29.89
N ILE A 126 -13.53 15.98 30.22
CA ILE A 126 -12.26 15.45 29.68
C ILE A 126 -12.57 14.28 28.76
N THR A 127 -12.15 14.40 27.50
CA THR A 127 -12.38 13.38 26.48
C THR A 127 -11.09 13.01 25.77
N LYS A 128 -11.01 11.77 25.36
CA LYS A 128 -9.97 11.26 24.47
C LYS A 128 -10.58 11.08 23.08
N GLN A 129 -10.02 11.73 22.08
CA GLN A 129 -10.43 11.58 20.68
C GLN A 129 -9.39 10.72 19.97
N SER A 130 -9.77 9.51 19.57
CA SER A 130 -8.98 8.60 18.76
C SER A 130 -9.28 8.88 17.29
N MET A 131 -8.27 9.27 16.51
CA MET A 131 -8.38 9.34 15.07
C MET A 131 -7.93 7.99 14.49
N GLY A 132 -8.91 7.20 14.06
CA GLY A 132 -8.69 6.03 13.22
C GLY A 132 -8.80 4.69 13.92
N GLY A 133 -9.57 3.79 13.35
CA GLY A 133 -9.69 2.38 13.70
C GLY A 133 -11.15 1.92 13.57
N GLY A 134 -11.47 1.24 12.49
CA GLY A 134 -12.79 0.67 12.24
C GLY A 134 -13.18 -0.35 13.30
N GLN A 135 -14.40 -0.21 13.77
CA GLN A 135 -15.00 -1.05 14.80
C GLN A 135 -15.30 -2.44 14.26
N GLY A 136 -14.85 -3.45 14.99
CA GLY A 136 -15.44 -4.78 14.95
C GLY A 136 -16.92 -4.74 15.36
N ALA A 137 -17.76 -5.44 14.64
CA ALA A 137 -19.19 -5.54 14.92
C ALA A 137 -19.44 -6.19 16.30
N PRO A 138 -20.49 -5.76 17.05
CA PRO A 138 -20.77 -6.34 18.35
C PRO A 138 -21.30 -7.78 18.20
N ASP A 139 -20.78 -8.67 19.02
CA ASP A 139 -21.23 -10.06 19.18
C ASP A 139 -22.73 -10.13 19.48
N GLY A 140 -23.49 -10.57 18.50
CA GLY A 140 -24.90 -10.91 18.62
C GLY A 140 -25.10 -12.37 18.24
N GLU A 141 -25.34 -13.23 19.25
CA GLU A 141 -25.72 -14.63 19.06
C GLU A 141 -26.86 -14.77 18.03
N ALA A 142 -26.60 -15.55 16.99
CA ALA A 142 -27.62 -15.95 16.02
C ALA A 142 -28.55 -17.02 16.65
N PRO A 143 -29.87 -16.88 16.56
CA PRO A 143 -30.78 -17.90 17.05
C PRO A 143 -30.80 -19.13 16.11
N GLU A 144 -30.74 -20.30 16.72
CA GLU A 144 -30.82 -21.63 16.08
C GLU A 144 -32.03 -21.78 15.16
N LYS A 145 -31.78 -22.34 13.97
CA LYS A 145 -32.80 -22.76 13.02
C LYS A 145 -33.43 -24.07 13.47
N PRO A 146 -34.78 -24.20 13.50
CA PRO A 146 -35.40 -25.51 13.59
C PRO A 146 -35.52 -26.16 12.22
N ASP A 147 -35.18 -27.44 12.16
CA ASP A 147 -35.42 -28.36 11.04
C ASP A 147 -36.90 -28.55 10.78
N GLY A 148 -37.30 -28.56 9.50
CA GLY A 148 -38.68 -28.91 9.12
C GLY A 148 -38.93 -28.87 7.63
N GLU A 149 -39.27 -30.02 7.13
CA GLU A 149 -39.50 -30.46 5.75
C GLU A 149 -40.46 -29.61 4.92
N ALA A 150 -40.29 -29.71 3.60
CA ALA A 150 -41.06 -29.09 2.55
C ALA A 150 -42.49 -29.66 2.41
N SER A 151 -43.45 -28.77 2.11
CA SER A 151 -44.57 -29.11 1.24
C SER A 151 -45.22 -27.87 0.63
N ASP A 152 -45.49 -27.97 -0.67
CA ASP A 152 -46.23 -27.06 -1.54
C ASP A 152 -47.62 -26.68 -1.03
N SER A 153 -48.05 -25.43 -1.24
CA SER A 153 -49.22 -25.07 -2.03
C SER A 153 -49.74 -23.65 -1.78
N ASP A 154 -49.94 -22.99 -2.90
CA ASP A 154 -50.97 -21.97 -3.28
C ASP A 154 -51.61 -21.00 -2.26
N ASN A 155 -51.38 -19.73 -2.61
CA ASN A 155 -52.38 -18.63 -2.82
C ASN A 155 -53.31 -18.19 -1.69
N THR A 156 -53.25 -16.94 -1.30
CA THR A 156 -54.26 -15.86 -1.37
C THR A 156 -54.04 -14.76 -0.35
N ASP A 157 -54.30 -13.53 -0.82
CA ASP A 157 -54.50 -12.24 -0.14
C ASP A 157 -54.91 -12.27 1.33
N SER A 158 -54.30 -11.38 2.14
CA SER A 158 -55.04 -10.51 3.06
C SER A 158 -54.10 -9.56 3.85
N GLU A 159 -54.50 -8.35 3.87
CA GLU A 159 -54.26 -7.16 4.66
C GLU A 159 -53.37 -7.25 5.93
N ALA A 160 -52.51 -6.24 6.04
CA ALA A 160 -51.69 -5.90 7.20
C ALA A 160 -52.57 -5.26 8.32
N PRO A 161 -52.31 -5.56 9.59
CA PRO A 161 -52.90 -4.79 10.70
C PRO A 161 -51.98 -3.67 11.16
N GLU A 162 -52.63 -2.59 11.59
CA GLU A 162 -52.12 -1.30 12.02
C GLU A 162 -51.20 -1.37 13.24
N LYS A 163 -50.25 -0.43 13.25
CA LYS A 163 -49.24 -0.12 14.25
C LYS A 163 -49.87 0.71 15.39
N PRO A 164 -49.63 0.43 16.67
CA PRO A 164 -50.03 1.33 17.73
C PRO A 164 -48.99 2.47 17.89
N GLU A 165 -49.55 3.68 18.02
CA GLU A 165 -48.82 4.91 18.33
C GLU A 165 -48.27 4.87 19.75
N GLY A 166 -46.97 5.25 19.88
CA GLY A 166 -46.33 5.53 21.13
C GLY A 166 -45.21 6.51 20.86
N GLU A 167 -45.37 7.74 21.37
CA GLU A 167 -44.43 8.85 21.27
C GLU A 167 -43.06 8.48 21.86
N ALA A 168 -41.99 8.68 21.08
CA ALA A 168 -40.62 8.71 21.56
C ALA A 168 -40.20 10.17 21.75
N PRO A 169 -39.42 10.49 22.80
CA PRO A 169 -38.98 11.86 23.02
C PRO A 169 -37.92 12.29 22.00
N ASP A 170 -38.07 13.51 21.55
CA ASP A 170 -37.13 14.27 20.70
C ASP A 170 -35.72 14.27 21.32
N VAL A 171 -34.77 13.73 20.59
CA VAL A 171 -33.35 14.03 20.77
C VAL A 171 -32.88 14.75 19.51
N GLN A 172 -32.69 16.03 19.65
CA GLN A 172 -32.24 16.93 18.63
C GLN A 172 -30.72 16.83 18.46
N GLY A 173 -30.28 16.55 17.23
CA GLY A 173 -29.06 17.07 16.63
C GLY A 173 -27.75 16.40 17.02
N ALA A 174 -27.31 15.40 16.26
CA ALA A 174 -25.91 15.07 16.14
C ALA A 174 -25.31 15.80 14.94
N PRO A 175 -24.16 16.46 15.06
CA PRO A 175 -23.39 16.88 13.89
C PRO A 175 -22.57 15.68 13.37
N ASP A 176 -22.60 15.50 12.07
CA ASP A 176 -21.73 14.62 11.30
C ASP A 176 -20.24 14.93 11.57
N GLY A 177 -19.46 13.92 11.94
CA GLY A 177 -18.02 14.07 12.14
C GLY A 177 -17.46 12.98 13.04
N THR A 178 -17.14 11.87 12.48
CA THR A 178 -16.67 10.61 13.05
C THR A 178 -15.33 10.71 13.75
N GLY A 179 -15.34 10.74 15.06
CA GLY A 179 -14.25 10.33 15.93
C GLY A 179 -14.92 9.74 17.15
N GLN A 180 -14.58 8.55 17.57
CA GLN A 180 -15.05 8.04 18.86
C GLN A 180 -14.40 8.88 19.94
N THR A 181 -15.21 9.58 20.73
CA THR A 181 -14.82 10.29 21.92
C THR A 181 -15.13 9.42 23.11
N GLU A 182 -14.10 9.06 23.88
CA GLU A 182 -14.23 8.37 25.17
C GLU A 182 -14.08 9.40 26.29
N GLU A 183 -14.97 9.38 27.31
CA GLU A 183 -14.80 10.18 28.51
C GLU A 183 -13.70 9.54 29.36
N ILE A 184 -12.66 10.32 29.69
CA ILE A 184 -11.52 9.90 30.53
C ILE A 184 -11.41 10.82 31.75
N THR A 185 -10.52 10.49 32.66
CA THR A 185 -10.27 11.28 33.89
C THR A 185 -8.95 12.06 33.76
N LEU A 186 -8.72 13.03 34.65
CA LEU A 186 -7.46 13.78 34.67
C LEU A 186 -6.24 12.87 34.92
N ASP A 187 -6.41 11.76 35.64
CA ASP A 187 -5.35 10.80 35.96
C ASP A 187 -4.91 9.97 34.70
N ASP A 188 -5.72 9.98 33.65
CA ASP A 188 -5.42 9.30 32.39
C ASP A 188 -4.56 10.16 31.43
N ILE A 189 -4.40 11.47 31.71
CA ILE A 189 -3.57 12.39 30.93
C ILE A 189 -2.11 12.27 31.37
N LYS A 190 -1.19 12.12 30.41
CA LYS A 190 0.24 11.91 30.66
C LYS A 190 1.09 13.07 30.11
N GLU A 191 2.30 13.22 30.66
CA GLU A 191 3.33 14.09 30.11
C GLU A 191 3.63 13.68 28.65
N GLY A 192 3.62 14.66 27.75
CA GLY A 192 3.80 14.45 26.31
C GLY A 192 2.51 14.33 25.51
N ASP A 193 1.35 14.18 26.16
CA ASP A 193 0.06 14.19 25.46
C ASP A 193 -0.21 15.55 24.79
N VAL A 194 -0.77 15.54 23.59
CA VAL A 194 -1.25 16.76 22.91
C VAL A 194 -2.70 17.00 23.30
N VAL A 195 -2.98 18.18 23.82
CA VAL A 195 -4.32 18.52 24.29
C VAL A 195 -4.85 19.79 23.60
N ALA A 196 -6.15 19.78 23.34
CA ALA A 196 -6.91 20.97 22.97
C ALA A 196 -7.81 21.35 24.14
N ILE A 197 -7.62 22.55 24.69
CA ILE A 197 -8.32 23.03 25.89
C ILE A 197 -9.16 24.24 25.56
N THR A 198 -10.46 24.19 25.89
CA THR A 198 -11.30 25.40 25.90
C THR A 198 -11.44 25.89 27.32
N LEU A 199 -11.41 27.19 27.53
CA LEU A 199 -11.55 27.80 28.84
C LEU A 199 -12.98 28.28 29.08
N ASP A 200 -13.41 28.24 30.36
CA ASP A 200 -14.64 28.89 30.82
C ASP A 200 -14.43 30.41 31.06
N ASP A 201 -15.50 31.12 31.44
CA ASP A 201 -15.46 32.58 31.68
C ASP A 201 -14.57 32.95 32.89
N ASP A 202 -14.21 31.98 33.76
CA ASP A 202 -13.36 32.19 34.94
C ASP A 202 -11.89 31.77 34.64
N GLY A 203 -11.59 31.30 33.44
CA GLY A 203 -10.25 30.89 32.99
C GLY A 203 -9.84 29.49 33.40
N ASN A 204 -10.78 28.64 33.85
CA ASN A 204 -10.55 27.23 34.09
C ASN A 204 -10.84 26.42 32.84
N ALA A 205 -10.37 25.17 32.77
CA ALA A 205 -10.70 24.28 31.68
C ALA A 205 -12.19 23.95 31.65
N ALA A 206 -12.90 24.33 30.60
CA ALA A 206 -14.26 23.90 30.32
C ALA A 206 -14.27 22.50 29.67
N THR A 207 -13.41 22.31 28.67
CA THR A 207 -13.17 21.00 28.04
C THR A 207 -11.69 20.76 27.87
N ILE A 208 -11.27 19.52 28.01
CA ILE A 208 -9.93 19.04 27.63
C ILE A 208 -10.14 17.87 26.68
N THR A 209 -9.70 18.02 25.44
CA THR A 209 -9.69 16.92 24.47
C THR A 209 -8.26 16.45 24.30
N VAL A 210 -7.94 15.26 24.79
CA VAL A 210 -6.67 14.59 24.52
C VAL A 210 -6.73 14.10 23.09
N GLN A 211 -5.91 14.68 22.22
CA GLN A 211 -5.71 14.22 20.85
C GLN A 211 -4.66 13.12 20.91
N SER A 212 -5.06 11.90 21.22
CA SER A 212 -4.19 10.77 21.04
C SER A 212 -4.40 10.28 19.60
N MET A 213 -3.35 10.29 18.81
CA MET A 213 -3.23 9.23 17.83
C MET A 213 -2.96 7.98 18.68
N ASP A 214 -3.99 7.22 18.99
CA ASP A 214 -3.83 5.82 19.37
C ASP A 214 -3.38 5.10 18.09
N MET A 215 -2.15 5.31 17.74
CA MET A 215 -1.36 4.29 17.10
C MET A 215 -1.14 3.28 18.20
N GLY A 216 -1.98 2.24 18.24
CA GLY A 216 -1.79 1.12 19.14
C GLY A 216 -0.32 0.77 19.14
N GLY A 217 0.34 1.00 20.29
CA GLY A 217 1.72 0.80 20.62
C GLY A 217 2.67 0.59 19.45
N GLY A 218 3.12 1.66 18.79
CA GLY A 218 4.16 1.57 17.79
C GLY A 218 4.66 2.95 17.44
N GLN A 219 5.78 3.33 18.01
CA GLN A 219 6.55 4.50 17.63
C GLN A 219 7.29 4.15 16.32
N GLY A 220 6.71 4.54 15.18
CA GLY A 220 7.34 4.42 13.89
C GLY A 220 6.82 5.50 12.96
N GLY A 221 7.60 6.54 12.75
CA GLY A 221 7.52 7.33 11.54
C GLY A 221 8.00 6.49 10.35
N PRO A 222 7.93 6.97 9.10
CA PRO A 222 8.47 6.25 7.95
C PRO A 222 9.92 5.84 8.25
N GLY A 223 10.20 4.51 8.37
CA GLY A 223 11.49 3.98 8.77
C GLY A 223 11.67 3.69 10.26
N GLY A 224 10.65 3.86 11.12
CA GLY A 224 10.70 3.43 12.51
C GLY A 224 10.48 1.92 12.61
N GLN A 225 11.41 1.21 13.28
CA GLN A 225 11.19 -0.19 13.65
C GLN A 225 9.87 -0.28 14.40
N ALA A 226 8.95 -1.10 13.88
CA ALA A 226 7.73 -1.44 14.60
C ALA A 226 8.15 -2.01 15.96
N SER A 227 7.62 -1.49 17.05
CA SER A 227 7.79 -2.12 18.35
C SER A 227 7.08 -3.47 18.27
N GLY A 228 7.85 -4.55 18.26
CA GLY A 228 7.33 -5.91 18.19
C GLY A 228 6.38 -6.22 19.36
N VAL A 229 5.81 -7.41 19.34
CA VAL A 229 5.05 -7.93 20.47
C VAL A 229 5.97 -8.06 21.70
N ASP A 230 5.43 -7.83 22.90
CA ASP A 230 6.21 -7.86 24.14
C ASP A 230 6.77 -9.26 24.46
N SER A 231 6.09 -10.32 24.01
CA SER A 231 6.48 -11.71 24.21
C SER A 231 5.79 -12.63 23.21
N TYR A 232 6.39 -13.77 22.95
CA TYR A 232 5.81 -14.83 22.12
C TYR A 232 5.46 -16.03 22.98
N ASP A 233 4.35 -16.68 22.66
CA ASP A 233 4.02 -18.01 23.18
C ASP A 233 4.52 -19.06 22.17
N ALA A 234 5.24 -20.07 22.66
CA ALA A 234 5.75 -21.14 21.82
C ALA A 234 5.70 -22.50 22.52
N ALA A 235 5.33 -23.53 21.77
CA ALA A 235 5.34 -24.91 22.26
C ALA A 235 6.76 -25.42 22.53
N ASN A 236 7.74 -24.95 21.74
CA ASN A 236 9.16 -25.26 21.89
C ASN A 236 9.97 -23.97 21.78
N GLU A 237 10.67 -23.62 22.85
CA GLU A 237 11.52 -22.43 22.94
C GLU A 237 12.99 -22.84 22.90
N TYR A 238 13.76 -22.22 22.01
CA TYR A 238 15.20 -22.44 21.84
C TYR A 238 15.94 -21.12 22.11
N SER A 239 16.58 -21.03 23.25
CA SER A 239 17.39 -19.88 23.68
C SER A 239 18.88 -20.21 23.84
N ALA A 240 19.31 -21.37 23.33
CA ALA A 240 20.68 -21.85 23.26
C ALA A 240 20.83 -22.78 22.06
N ASP A 241 22.07 -22.94 21.57
CA ASP A 241 22.37 -23.78 20.43
C ASP A 241 21.89 -25.22 20.63
N GLU A 242 21.16 -25.74 19.65
CA GLU A 242 20.59 -27.09 19.69
C GLU A 242 20.50 -27.71 18.30
N THR A 243 20.54 -29.02 18.25
CA THR A 243 20.24 -29.81 17.04
C THR A 243 19.05 -30.71 17.33
N VAL A 244 17.97 -30.49 16.61
CA VAL A 244 16.74 -31.28 16.60
C VAL A 244 16.76 -32.15 15.35
N SER A 245 16.46 -33.44 15.48
CA SER A 245 16.40 -34.30 14.31
C SER A 245 15.46 -35.49 14.51
N ASP A 246 14.85 -35.93 13.41
CA ASP A 246 13.94 -37.08 13.37
C ASP A 246 12.77 -36.92 14.39
N THR A 247 12.27 -35.71 14.60
CA THR A 247 11.32 -35.35 15.66
C THR A 247 10.03 -34.78 15.09
N SER A 248 8.93 -34.88 15.84
CA SER A 248 7.70 -34.16 15.59
C SER A 248 7.57 -33.01 16.59
N LEU A 249 7.46 -31.80 16.09
CA LEU A 249 7.18 -30.58 16.86
C LEU A 249 5.76 -30.14 16.55
N GLU A 250 4.94 -30.05 17.57
CA GLU A 250 3.52 -29.72 17.42
C GLU A 250 3.13 -28.52 18.31
N SER A 251 2.37 -27.59 17.76
CA SER A 251 1.70 -26.53 18.51
C SER A 251 0.20 -26.56 18.20
N THR A 252 -0.62 -26.41 19.25
CA THR A 252 -2.09 -26.36 19.16
C THR A 252 -2.67 -25.22 19.99
N GLY A 253 -1.85 -24.38 20.59
CA GLY A 253 -2.29 -23.20 21.35
C GLY A 253 -2.79 -22.08 20.45
N THR A 254 -3.56 -21.15 21.01
CA THR A 254 -3.97 -19.93 20.31
C THR A 254 -2.75 -19.04 20.13
N ASP A 255 -2.50 -18.58 18.90
CA ASP A 255 -1.39 -17.67 18.56
C ASP A 255 0.01 -18.13 19.03
N GLU A 256 0.17 -19.43 19.28
CA GLU A 256 1.38 -20.08 19.76
C GLU A 256 2.27 -20.55 18.59
N ASN A 257 3.55 -20.25 18.62
CA ASN A 257 4.53 -20.77 17.64
C ASN A 257 4.86 -22.23 17.93
N ALA A 258 5.13 -23.07 16.90
CA ALA A 258 5.57 -24.44 17.14
C ALA A 258 7.04 -24.49 17.59
N ALA A 259 7.88 -23.59 17.05
CA ALA A 259 9.26 -23.38 17.47
C ALA A 259 9.60 -21.89 17.44
N LEU A 260 10.16 -21.38 18.54
CA LEU A 260 10.71 -20.02 18.67
C LEU A 260 12.22 -20.09 18.92
N ILE A 261 13.00 -19.40 18.08
CA ILE A 261 14.45 -19.30 18.18
C ILE A 261 14.82 -17.88 18.56
N SER A 262 15.44 -17.70 19.71
CA SER A 262 15.73 -16.41 20.30
C SER A 262 17.06 -16.37 21.05
N ASN A 263 17.42 -15.20 21.58
CA ASN A 263 18.58 -14.98 22.44
C ASN A 263 19.92 -15.38 21.78
N GLY A 264 20.04 -15.18 20.47
CA GLY A 264 21.25 -15.49 19.70
C GLY A 264 21.51 -16.99 19.48
N ALA A 265 20.53 -17.85 19.76
CA ALA A 265 20.68 -19.29 19.59
C ALA A 265 20.83 -19.68 18.11
N GLU A 266 21.67 -20.68 17.83
CA GLU A 266 21.75 -21.35 16.53
C GLU A 266 21.11 -22.73 16.62
N VAL A 267 19.96 -22.93 15.93
CA VAL A 267 19.20 -24.19 16.02
C VAL A 267 19.08 -24.86 14.67
N THR A 268 19.46 -26.13 14.61
CA THR A 268 19.33 -26.93 13.38
C THR A 268 18.17 -27.92 13.53
N PHE A 269 17.22 -27.86 12.59
CA PHE A 269 16.14 -28.83 12.43
C PHE A 269 16.44 -29.70 11.19
N SER A 270 16.42 -31.03 11.35
CA SER A 270 16.79 -31.94 10.27
C SER A 270 15.90 -33.19 10.25
N ASN A 271 15.21 -33.42 9.13
CA ASN A 271 14.27 -34.53 8.97
C ASN A 271 13.14 -34.50 10.02
N ASP A 272 12.65 -33.29 10.34
CA ASP A 272 11.63 -33.08 11.34
C ASP A 272 10.24 -32.84 10.69
N ALA A 273 9.17 -33.18 11.44
CA ALA A 273 7.82 -32.82 11.11
C ALA A 273 7.37 -31.69 12.06
N ILE A 274 7.23 -30.48 11.54
CA ILE A 274 6.84 -29.31 12.32
C ILE A 274 5.40 -28.94 11.95
N SER A 275 4.50 -28.94 12.93
CA SER A 275 3.09 -28.66 12.69
C SER A 275 2.52 -27.61 13.62
N ARG A 276 1.71 -26.74 13.06
CA ARG A 276 0.96 -25.70 13.76
C ARG A 276 -0.52 -25.83 13.42
N THR A 277 -1.37 -26.08 14.41
CA THR A 277 -2.83 -26.22 14.21
C THR A 277 -3.58 -25.46 15.28
N SER A 278 -4.50 -24.56 14.90
CA SER A 278 -5.37 -23.86 15.85
C SER A 278 -6.65 -23.39 15.17
N SER A 279 -7.79 -23.68 15.80
CA SER A 279 -9.08 -23.13 15.40
C SER A 279 -9.37 -21.75 15.99
N ASP A 280 -8.62 -21.35 16.99
CA ASP A 280 -8.91 -20.17 17.82
C ASP A 280 -8.01 -18.98 17.48
N SER A 281 -6.91 -19.20 16.74
CA SER A 281 -6.05 -18.14 16.23
C SER A 281 -6.79 -17.29 15.19
N GLN A 282 -6.60 -15.97 15.28
CA GLN A 282 -7.31 -15.02 14.44
C GLN A 282 -6.46 -14.50 13.25
N GLY A 283 -5.15 -14.63 13.32
CA GLY A 283 -4.23 -14.02 12.36
C GLY A 283 -4.16 -12.49 12.52
N GLY A 284 -4.00 -11.78 11.41
CA GLY A 284 -3.95 -10.31 11.38
C GLY A 284 -2.53 -9.76 11.58
N ASP A 285 -2.46 -8.50 12.00
CA ASP A 285 -1.21 -7.71 12.06
C ASP A 285 -0.10 -8.36 12.88
N ASN A 286 -0.43 -8.91 14.05
CA ASN A 286 0.57 -9.57 14.90
C ASN A 286 1.21 -10.80 14.23
N SER A 287 0.42 -11.55 13.48
CA SER A 287 0.94 -12.68 12.73
C SER A 287 1.75 -12.25 11.51
N SER A 288 1.25 -11.26 10.77
CA SER A 288 1.89 -10.78 9.54
C SER A 288 3.16 -9.99 9.80
N PHE A 289 3.15 -9.09 10.80
CA PHE A 289 4.27 -8.17 11.03
C PHE A 289 5.30 -8.68 12.01
N TYR A 290 4.93 -9.60 12.90
CA TYR A 290 5.80 -10.05 13.99
C TYR A 290 5.98 -11.57 14.06
N GLY A 291 5.26 -12.36 13.25
CA GLY A 291 5.39 -13.81 13.20
C GLY A 291 4.71 -14.57 14.33
N VAL A 292 3.76 -13.94 15.02
CA VAL A 292 2.94 -14.62 16.04
C VAL A 292 2.17 -15.78 15.41
N GLY A 293 2.30 -16.98 15.97
CA GLY A 293 1.62 -18.18 15.47
C GLY A 293 2.27 -18.86 14.27
N ALA A 294 3.44 -18.43 13.81
CA ALA A 294 4.20 -19.14 12.77
C ALA A 294 4.66 -20.52 13.25
N ALA A 295 4.83 -21.47 12.33
CA ALA A 295 5.37 -22.77 12.71
C ALA A 295 6.81 -22.67 13.22
N VAL A 296 7.69 -21.94 12.52
CA VAL A 296 9.04 -21.63 13.00
C VAL A 296 9.23 -20.11 12.95
N LEU A 297 9.60 -19.52 14.07
CA LEU A 297 9.91 -18.11 14.21
C LEU A 297 11.33 -17.91 14.75
N ALA A 298 12.17 -17.18 14.02
CA ALA A 298 13.44 -16.66 14.52
C ALA A 298 13.33 -15.15 14.74
N THR A 299 13.58 -14.67 15.96
CA THR A 299 13.49 -13.24 16.30
C THR A 299 14.84 -12.53 16.40
N ASP A 300 15.82 -13.15 17.06
CA ASP A 300 17.19 -12.69 17.22
C ASP A 300 18.19 -13.85 17.25
N GLY A 301 17.72 -15.05 16.88
CA GLY A 301 18.53 -16.24 16.67
C GLY A 301 18.56 -16.70 15.22
N THR A 302 19.20 -17.84 14.97
CA THR A 302 19.34 -18.42 13.63
C THR A 302 18.73 -19.83 13.58
N ALA A 303 17.77 -20.04 12.69
CA ALA A 303 17.21 -21.35 12.38
C ALA A 303 17.84 -21.91 11.10
N TYR A 304 18.30 -23.15 11.14
CA TYR A 304 18.70 -23.96 9.98
C TYR A 304 17.68 -25.09 9.84
N VAL A 305 16.91 -25.12 8.74
CA VAL A 305 15.86 -26.12 8.50
C VAL A 305 16.18 -26.89 7.24
N LYS A 306 16.25 -28.23 7.31
CA LYS A 306 16.51 -29.05 6.14
C LYS A 306 15.78 -30.39 6.14
N ASP A 307 15.54 -30.92 4.95
CA ASP A 307 14.95 -32.27 4.75
C ASP A 307 13.66 -32.45 5.60
N SER A 308 12.92 -31.39 5.85
CA SER A 308 11.82 -31.32 6.84
C SER A 308 10.46 -31.10 6.18
N THR A 309 9.40 -31.29 6.95
CA THR A 309 8.04 -30.95 6.53
C THR A 309 7.45 -29.97 7.51
N VAL A 310 6.97 -28.83 7.02
CA VAL A 310 6.31 -27.78 7.81
C VAL A 310 4.85 -27.65 7.37
N THR A 311 3.92 -27.82 8.30
CA THR A 311 2.48 -27.70 7.98
C THR A 311 1.79 -26.77 8.95
N THR A 312 0.92 -25.91 8.43
CA THR A 312 0.07 -25.04 9.27
C THR A 312 -1.40 -25.14 8.86
N ASP A 313 -2.28 -25.24 9.85
CA ASP A 313 -3.73 -25.15 9.71
C ASP A 313 -4.26 -24.24 10.83
N SER A 314 -3.91 -22.96 10.71
CA SER A 314 -4.18 -21.92 11.70
C SER A 314 -4.15 -20.57 11.00
N LYS A 315 -5.10 -19.69 11.25
CA LYS A 315 -5.04 -18.32 10.75
C LYS A 315 -3.79 -17.61 11.26
N GLY A 316 -3.08 -16.93 10.38
CA GLY A 316 -1.80 -16.29 10.70
C GLY A 316 -0.64 -17.27 10.90
N GLY A 317 -0.86 -18.57 10.65
CA GLY A 317 0.14 -19.62 10.80
C GLY A 317 1.13 -19.64 9.63
N ALA A 318 2.05 -18.69 9.54
CA ALA A 318 3.12 -18.74 8.53
C ALA A 318 3.98 -20.00 8.70
N GLY A 319 4.56 -20.50 7.60
CA GLY A 319 5.44 -21.66 7.65
C GLY A 319 6.75 -21.35 8.39
N LEU A 320 7.63 -20.55 7.77
CA LEU A 320 8.89 -20.10 8.37
C LEU A 320 8.91 -18.57 8.40
N PHE A 321 9.30 -17.99 9.51
CA PHE A 321 9.31 -16.55 9.72
C PHE A 321 10.64 -16.06 10.29
N ALA A 322 11.27 -15.09 9.64
CA ALA A 322 12.40 -14.33 10.16
C ALA A 322 11.93 -12.91 10.55
N TYR A 323 12.10 -12.53 11.79
CA TYR A 323 11.71 -11.22 12.31
C TYR A 323 12.88 -10.51 13.01
N GLY A 324 13.02 -9.20 12.80
CA GLY A 324 14.03 -8.39 13.48
C GLY A 324 15.46 -8.81 13.13
N ASP A 325 16.25 -9.16 14.13
CA ASP A 325 17.61 -9.67 13.95
C ASP A 325 17.64 -11.19 13.60
N GLY A 326 16.47 -11.83 13.53
CA GLY A 326 16.33 -13.26 13.24
C GLY A 326 16.76 -13.64 11.83
N THR A 327 17.36 -14.82 11.72
CA THR A 327 17.80 -15.38 10.43
C THR A 327 17.27 -16.80 10.26
N VAL A 328 16.71 -17.09 9.09
CA VAL A 328 16.29 -18.45 8.70
C VAL A 328 17.06 -18.87 7.48
N TYR A 329 17.75 -20.01 7.56
CA TYR A 329 18.32 -20.74 6.44
C TYR A 329 17.52 -22.02 6.25
N VAL A 330 17.02 -22.27 5.04
CA VAL A 330 16.16 -23.43 4.79
C VAL A 330 16.48 -24.08 3.45
N ALA A 331 16.50 -25.42 3.42
CA ALA A 331 16.75 -26.16 2.20
C ALA A 331 15.97 -27.48 2.15
N ASP A 332 15.65 -27.96 0.93
CA ASP A 332 15.06 -29.27 0.67
C ASP A 332 13.86 -29.58 1.59
N THR A 333 12.97 -28.60 1.80
CA THR A 333 11.87 -28.66 2.79
C THR A 333 10.52 -28.43 2.11
N ASP A 334 9.52 -29.26 2.48
CA ASP A 334 8.14 -29.10 2.07
C ASP A 334 7.37 -28.21 3.06
N ILE A 335 6.74 -27.15 2.58
CA ILE A 335 5.96 -26.21 3.41
C ILE A 335 4.54 -26.13 2.87
N THR A 336 3.53 -26.37 3.73
CA THR A 336 2.13 -26.25 3.35
C THR A 336 1.35 -25.43 4.40
N THR A 337 0.67 -24.36 3.98
CA THR A 337 -0.21 -23.58 4.84
C THR A 337 -1.65 -23.60 4.33
N GLN A 338 -2.64 -23.65 5.22
CA GLN A 338 -4.04 -23.89 4.86
C GLN A 338 -4.97 -22.68 5.07
N GLN A 339 -4.73 -21.85 6.08
CA GLN A 339 -5.65 -20.81 6.50
C GLN A 339 -5.20 -19.42 6.04
N ASP A 340 -6.09 -18.43 6.21
CA ASP A 340 -5.83 -17.05 5.82
C ASP A 340 -4.65 -16.43 6.57
N THR A 341 -3.99 -15.45 5.96
CA THR A 341 -2.82 -14.74 6.50
C THR A 341 -1.63 -15.64 6.84
N SER A 342 -1.54 -16.78 6.21
CA SER A 342 -0.54 -17.83 6.49
C SER A 342 0.45 -17.95 5.33
N GLY A 343 1.43 -17.07 5.25
CA GLY A 343 2.49 -17.09 4.23
C GLY A 343 3.35 -18.36 4.31
N GLY A 344 4.01 -18.73 3.20
CA GLY A 344 4.90 -19.89 3.15
C GLY A 344 6.22 -19.61 3.85
N ILE A 345 7.09 -18.81 3.24
CA ILE A 345 8.31 -18.25 3.83
C ILE A 345 8.15 -16.75 3.98
N HIS A 346 8.60 -16.19 5.10
CA HIS A 346 8.23 -14.84 5.50
C HIS A 346 9.39 -14.09 6.17
N ALA A 347 9.58 -12.81 5.81
CA ALA A 347 10.51 -11.90 6.48
C ALA A 347 9.81 -10.57 6.80
N ALA A 348 10.01 -10.05 8.02
CA ALA A 348 9.53 -8.74 8.42
C ALA A 348 10.45 -8.11 9.48
N GLY A 349 10.31 -6.79 9.69
CA GLY A 349 11.07 -6.08 10.73
C GLY A 349 12.58 -6.11 10.55
N GLY A 350 13.09 -6.34 9.33
CA GLY A 350 14.52 -6.48 9.04
C GLY A 350 15.04 -7.92 9.03
N GLY A 351 14.18 -8.92 9.23
CA GLY A 351 14.54 -10.34 9.25
C GLY A 351 15.20 -10.83 7.95
N LYS A 352 15.96 -11.90 8.03
CA LYS A 352 16.71 -12.45 6.90
C LYS A 352 16.30 -13.89 6.64
N LEU A 353 15.97 -14.22 5.38
CA LEU A 353 15.58 -15.57 5.00
C LEU A 353 16.32 -15.99 3.73
N TYR A 354 16.97 -17.16 3.78
CA TYR A 354 17.73 -17.74 2.71
C TYR A 354 17.23 -19.16 2.43
N ALA A 355 16.81 -19.43 1.18
CA ALA A 355 16.10 -20.65 0.83
C ALA A 355 16.70 -21.34 -0.40
N TRP A 356 16.79 -22.68 -0.37
CA TRP A 356 17.26 -23.51 -1.47
C TRP A 356 16.30 -24.68 -1.71
N ASP A 357 15.84 -24.84 -2.95
CA ASP A 357 15.08 -26.00 -3.44
C ASP A 357 13.87 -26.36 -2.56
N LEU A 358 13.06 -25.38 -2.16
CA LEU A 358 11.84 -25.62 -1.38
C LEU A 358 10.66 -26.05 -2.26
N ASN A 359 9.68 -26.73 -1.65
CA ASN A 359 8.36 -26.90 -2.21
C ASN A 359 7.33 -26.25 -1.28
N VAL A 360 6.82 -25.09 -1.68
CA VAL A 360 5.91 -24.27 -0.86
C VAL A 360 4.54 -24.23 -1.50
N GLU A 361 3.50 -24.54 -0.72
CA GLU A 361 2.09 -24.43 -1.12
C GLU A 361 1.30 -23.67 -0.05
N THR A 362 0.64 -22.56 -0.42
CA THR A 362 -0.24 -21.81 0.45
C THR A 362 -1.67 -21.82 -0.10
N ASN A 363 -2.68 -21.98 0.77
CA ASN A 363 -4.07 -22.17 0.36
C ASN A 363 -5.04 -21.09 0.87
N GLY A 364 -4.66 -20.32 1.88
CA GLY A 364 -5.49 -19.27 2.47
C GLY A 364 -5.55 -17.98 1.66
N GLU A 365 -6.52 -17.13 1.97
CA GLU A 365 -6.58 -15.74 1.50
C GLU A 365 -5.42 -14.93 2.11
N SER A 366 -4.86 -13.97 1.37
CA SER A 366 -3.72 -13.14 1.83
C SER A 366 -2.52 -13.96 2.33
N SER A 367 -2.20 -15.06 1.65
CA SER A 367 -1.18 -16.04 2.04
C SER A 367 -0.17 -16.26 0.91
N ALA A 368 0.65 -15.25 0.62
CA ALA A 368 1.67 -15.35 -0.41
C ALA A 368 2.69 -16.46 -0.10
N ALA A 369 3.17 -17.16 -1.13
CA ALA A 369 4.14 -18.25 -0.96
C ALA A 369 5.51 -17.72 -0.50
N ILE A 370 5.99 -16.62 -1.10
CA ILE A 370 7.11 -15.78 -0.62
C ILE A 370 6.52 -14.48 -0.15
N ARG A 371 6.68 -14.15 1.11
CA ARG A 371 6.04 -13.00 1.72
C ARG A 371 7.03 -12.17 2.52
N SER A 372 6.89 -10.86 2.44
CA SER A 372 7.48 -9.93 3.39
C SER A 372 6.42 -8.95 3.87
N ASP A 373 6.66 -8.37 5.03
CA ASP A 373 5.73 -7.41 5.63
C ASP A 373 6.49 -6.26 6.30
N ARG A 374 5.79 -5.44 7.05
CA ARG A 374 6.23 -4.19 7.68
C ARG A 374 7.63 -4.27 8.26
N GLY A 375 8.45 -3.25 7.92
CA GLY A 375 9.85 -3.18 8.32
C GLY A 375 10.79 -3.97 7.41
N GLY A 376 10.26 -4.61 6.36
CA GLY A 376 11.05 -5.27 5.33
C GLY A 376 11.98 -6.36 5.81
N GLY A 377 13.06 -6.54 5.09
CA GLY A 377 14.10 -7.52 5.36
C GLY A 377 14.88 -7.90 4.11
N THR A 378 15.52 -9.06 4.15
CA THR A 378 16.22 -9.61 2.99
C THR A 378 15.77 -11.04 2.76
N MET A 379 15.39 -11.37 1.52
CA MET A 379 15.09 -12.74 1.14
C MET A 379 15.88 -13.12 -0.11
N VAL A 380 16.59 -14.26 -0.05
CA VAL A 380 17.31 -14.81 -1.20
C VAL A 380 16.86 -16.25 -1.40
N VAL A 381 16.35 -16.55 -2.59
CA VAL A 381 15.77 -17.84 -2.92
C VAL A 381 16.47 -18.38 -4.16
N ASP A 382 17.01 -19.60 -4.08
CA ASP A 382 17.65 -20.29 -5.21
C ASP A 382 17.03 -21.66 -5.42
N GLY A 383 16.27 -21.82 -6.49
CA GLY A 383 15.53 -23.04 -6.81
C GLY A 383 14.20 -23.18 -6.07
N GLY A 384 13.48 -24.25 -6.41
CA GLY A 384 12.24 -24.64 -5.75
C GLY A 384 10.96 -24.25 -6.48
N THR A 385 9.83 -24.62 -5.87
CA THR A 385 8.48 -24.37 -6.36
C THR A 385 7.67 -23.66 -5.28
N TYR A 386 7.06 -22.55 -5.65
CA TYR A 386 6.29 -21.68 -4.74
C TYR A 386 4.92 -21.44 -5.35
N THR A 387 3.89 -22.01 -4.74
CA THR A 387 2.51 -21.94 -5.24
C THR A 387 1.59 -21.34 -4.21
N SER A 388 0.87 -20.31 -4.59
CA SER A 388 -0.25 -19.75 -3.82
C SER A 388 -1.58 -20.02 -4.52
N ASN A 389 -2.57 -20.51 -3.77
CA ASN A 389 -3.88 -20.90 -4.29
C ASN A 389 -4.99 -19.92 -3.88
N GLY A 390 -4.76 -19.13 -2.85
CA GLY A 390 -5.74 -18.22 -2.27
C GLY A 390 -6.00 -16.97 -3.10
N VAL A 391 -7.14 -16.33 -2.85
CA VAL A 391 -7.44 -15.01 -3.39
C VAL A 391 -6.62 -13.95 -2.67
N GLY A 392 -6.11 -12.94 -3.39
CA GLY A 392 -5.23 -11.92 -2.81
C GLY A 392 -3.93 -12.51 -2.24
N SER A 393 -3.49 -13.63 -2.80
CA SER A 393 -2.29 -14.37 -2.40
C SER A 393 -1.33 -14.46 -3.58
N PRO A 394 -0.52 -13.41 -3.84
CA PRO A 394 0.47 -13.47 -4.89
C PRO A 394 1.50 -14.58 -4.63
N ALA A 395 2.21 -15.02 -5.66
CA ALA A 395 3.35 -15.90 -5.46
C ALA A 395 4.45 -15.18 -4.66
N VAL A 396 4.64 -13.87 -4.92
CA VAL A 396 5.55 -13.00 -4.18
C VAL A 396 4.83 -11.72 -3.75
N TYR A 397 4.70 -11.49 -2.46
CA TYR A 397 4.33 -10.18 -1.87
C TYR A 397 5.59 -9.53 -1.30
N CYS A 398 5.97 -8.38 -1.87
CA CYS A 398 7.27 -7.77 -1.66
C CYS A 398 7.16 -6.41 -0.97
N THR A 399 7.57 -6.35 0.29
CA THR A 399 7.88 -5.15 1.07
C THR A 399 9.30 -5.22 1.63
N ALA A 400 10.21 -5.88 0.91
CA ALA A 400 11.59 -6.16 1.31
C ALA A 400 12.54 -6.11 0.11
N ASP A 401 13.81 -6.41 0.32
CA ASP A 401 14.78 -6.68 -0.74
C ASP A 401 14.81 -8.18 -1.03
N ILE A 402 14.20 -8.59 -2.16
CA ILE A 402 14.00 -9.99 -2.53
C ILE A 402 14.71 -10.29 -3.84
N ALA A 403 15.53 -11.36 -3.85
CA ALA A 403 16.15 -11.92 -5.04
C ALA A 403 15.82 -13.41 -5.17
N VAL A 404 15.36 -13.84 -6.36
CA VAL A 404 14.95 -15.22 -6.63
C VAL A 404 15.63 -15.72 -7.90
N ASN A 405 16.21 -16.90 -7.86
CA ASN A 405 16.86 -17.54 -8.99
C ASN A 405 16.35 -18.96 -9.20
N ASN A 406 16.21 -19.40 -10.46
CA ASN A 406 15.84 -20.76 -10.86
C ASN A 406 14.56 -21.32 -10.20
N ALA A 407 13.56 -20.50 -9.91
CA ALA A 407 12.35 -20.91 -9.20
C ALA A 407 11.10 -20.92 -10.08
N GLU A 408 10.12 -21.79 -9.71
CA GLU A 408 8.77 -21.81 -10.25
C GLU A 408 7.83 -21.07 -9.29
N LEU A 409 7.30 -19.94 -9.72
CA LEU A 409 6.46 -19.03 -8.92
C LEU A 409 5.06 -18.99 -9.51
N THR A 410 4.05 -19.49 -8.79
CA THR A 410 2.67 -19.58 -9.33
C THR A 410 1.65 -19.04 -8.35
N ALA A 411 0.82 -18.10 -8.80
CA ALA A 411 -0.39 -17.68 -8.12
C ALA A 411 -1.62 -18.15 -8.91
N ASN A 412 -2.45 -19.00 -8.29
CA ASN A 412 -3.63 -19.59 -8.92
C ASN A 412 -4.91 -18.78 -8.69
N GLY A 413 -4.93 -17.88 -7.72
CA GLY A 413 -6.09 -17.06 -7.36
C GLY A 413 -5.79 -15.57 -7.22
N SER A 414 -4.59 -15.13 -7.68
CA SER A 414 -4.11 -13.77 -7.52
C SER A 414 -3.16 -13.36 -8.65
N GLU A 415 -2.74 -12.11 -8.63
CA GLU A 415 -1.54 -11.65 -9.34
C GLU A 415 -0.30 -12.47 -8.94
N ALA A 416 0.67 -12.54 -9.83
CA ALA A 416 1.90 -13.27 -9.53
C ALA A 416 2.79 -12.50 -8.54
N VAL A 417 2.87 -11.18 -8.70
CA VAL A 417 3.74 -10.30 -7.92
C VAL A 417 3.01 -9.04 -7.52
N CYS A 418 3.21 -8.66 -6.27
CA CYS A 418 2.80 -7.38 -5.70
C CYS A 418 4.03 -6.74 -5.03
N ILE A 419 4.45 -5.55 -5.48
CA ILE A 419 5.55 -4.77 -4.87
C ILE A 419 4.99 -3.48 -4.32
N GLU A 420 5.22 -3.21 -3.05
CA GLU A 420 4.72 -2.01 -2.39
C GLU A 420 5.87 -1.09 -1.95
N GLY A 421 5.82 0.17 -2.41
CA GLY A 421 6.73 1.24 -2.00
C GLY A 421 8.20 0.99 -2.31
N LEU A 422 9.08 1.51 -1.46
CA LEU A 422 10.54 1.44 -1.62
C LEU A 422 11.08 0.01 -1.41
N ASN A 423 10.73 -0.90 -2.31
CA ASN A 423 11.14 -2.30 -2.20
C ASN A 423 11.53 -2.88 -3.56
N SER A 424 12.21 -4.02 -3.55
CA SER A 424 12.80 -4.57 -4.76
C SER A 424 12.58 -6.07 -4.88
N LEU A 425 12.12 -6.49 -6.07
CA LEU A 425 12.10 -7.89 -6.47
C LEU A 425 12.95 -8.09 -7.72
N ARG A 426 13.88 -9.02 -7.65
CA ARG A 426 14.74 -9.40 -8.76
C ARG A 426 14.62 -10.89 -9.03
N LEU A 427 14.29 -11.23 -10.26
CA LEU A 427 14.09 -12.60 -10.72
C LEU A 427 15.16 -12.97 -11.76
N TYR A 428 15.77 -14.12 -11.60
CA TYR A 428 16.78 -14.66 -12.50
C TYR A 428 16.38 -16.08 -12.94
N ASN A 429 16.31 -16.32 -14.25
CA ASN A 429 15.98 -17.64 -14.82
C ASN A 429 14.75 -18.31 -14.15
N SER A 430 13.80 -17.54 -13.67
CA SER A 430 12.65 -18.02 -12.90
C SER A 430 11.37 -17.95 -13.75
N ASN A 431 10.40 -18.80 -13.44
CA ASN A 431 9.13 -18.84 -14.14
C ASN A 431 8.02 -18.27 -13.24
N LEU A 432 7.29 -17.28 -13.76
CA LEU A 432 6.28 -16.54 -13.04
C LEU A 432 4.91 -16.76 -13.69
N THR A 433 3.89 -17.15 -12.92
CA THR A 433 2.52 -17.33 -13.40
C THR A 433 1.54 -16.61 -12.50
N GLY A 434 0.68 -15.76 -13.07
CA GLY A 434 -0.41 -15.07 -12.39
C GLY A 434 -1.77 -15.47 -12.95
N ASN A 435 -2.79 -15.53 -12.08
CA ASN A 435 -4.18 -15.81 -12.42
C ASN A 435 -5.11 -15.02 -11.49
N MET A 436 -5.02 -13.70 -11.56
CA MET A 436 -5.81 -12.78 -10.76
C MET A 436 -7.29 -12.88 -11.12
N SER A 437 -8.17 -12.95 -10.12
CA SER A 437 -9.61 -12.92 -10.36
C SER A 437 -10.07 -11.48 -10.64
N ASP A 438 -11.03 -11.33 -11.56
CA ASP A 438 -11.76 -10.07 -11.73
C ASP A 438 -12.56 -9.77 -10.45
N ASP A 439 -12.32 -8.60 -9.87
CA ASP A 439 -12.94 -8.12 -8.63
C ASP A 439 -13.47 -6.69 -8.83
N ASP A 440 -14.72 -6.47 -8.44
CA ASP A 440 -15.39 -5.15 -8.51
C ASP A 440 -14.61 -4.01 -7.77
N GLN A 441 -13.62 -4.35 -6.92
CA GLN A 441 -12.79 -3.38 -6.19
C GLN A 441 -11.57 -2.91 -6.99
N ASN A 442 -11.21 -3.62 -8.03
CA ASN A 442 -10.12 -3.25 -8.93
C ASN A 442 -10.67 -2.56 -10.17
N ASP A 443 -9.94 -1.60 -10.69
CA ASP A 443 -10.24 -0.96 -11.96
C ASP A 443 -9.82 -1.80 -13.16
N THR A 444 -8.87 -2.71 -12.96
CA THR A 444 -8.37 -3.66 -13.95
C THR A 444 -7.83 -4.92 -13.28
N THR A 445 -7.40 -5.92 -14.05
CA THR A 445 -6.68 -7.11 -13.58
C THR A 445 -5.28 -7.11 -14.17
N TRP A 446 -4.31 -7.63 -13.42
CA TRP A 446 -2.89 -7.58 -13.75
C TRP A 446 -2.15 -8.85 -13.31
N THR A 447 -0.95 -9.05 -13.85
CA THR A 447 -0.05 -10.14 -13.45
C THR A 447 1.00 -9.66 -12.46
N VAL A 448 1.51 -8.44 -12.62
CA VAL A 448 2.49 -7.78 -11.75
C VAL A 448 2.02 -6.38 -11.44
N ILE A 449 1.98 -6.01 -10.17
CA ILE A 449 1.68 -4.64 -9.74
C ILE A 449 2.84 -4.04 -8.94
N LEU A 450 3.13 -2.76 -9.23
CA LEU A 450 3.99 -1.90 -8.42
C LEU A 450 3.14 -0.71 -7.96
N TYR A 451 3.04 -0.52 -6.64
CA TYR A 451 2.12 0.47 -6.09
C TYR A 451 2.53 0.96 -4.70
N GLN A 452 1.83 1.97 -4.21
CA GLN A 452 1.92 2.41 -2.82
C GLN A 452 0.52 2.45 -2.22
N SER A 453 0.28 1.63 -1.19
CA SER A 453 -1.04 1.56 -0.55
C SER A 453 -1.34 2.71 0.40
N MET A 454 -0.29 3.38 0.91
CA MET A 454 -0.36 4.38 2.00
C MET A 454 -0.80 3.78 3.35
N SER A 455 -0.78 2.45 3.51
CA SER A 455 -1.08 1.75 4.77
C SER A 455 0.00 1.93 5.84
N GLY A 456 1.22 2.31 5.42
CA GLY A 456 2.40 2.33 6.27
C GLY A 456 3.10 0.97 6.39
N ASP A 457 2.74 0.00 5.56
CA ASP A 457 3.40 -1.32 5.52
C ASP A 457 4.75 -1.26 4.82
N SER A 458 4.94 -0.27 3.93
CA SER A 458 6.23 0.02 3.32
C SER A 458 6.55 1.51 3.29
N GLU A 459 7.83 1.86 3.19
CA GLU A 459 8.27 3.22 2.95
C GLU A 459 7.90 3.69 1.54
N VAL A 460 7.56 4.97 1.41
CA VAL A 460 7.32 5.58 0.10
C VAL A 460 8.63 5.73 -0.66
N GLY A 461 8.66 5.32 -1.91
CA GLY A 461 9.84 5.46 -2.77
C GLY A 461 9.77 4.54 -3.99
N ASN A 462 10.90 4.42 -4.68
CA ASN A 462 10.98 3.71 -5.94
C ASN A 462 10.83 2.18 -5.75
N SER A 463 9.73 1.63 -6.25
CA SER A 463 9.53 0.18 -6.36
C SER A 463 10.36 -0.38 -7.51
N THR A 464 11.06 -1.49 -7.30
CA THR A 464 11.90 -2.08 -8.36
C THR A 464 11.47 -3.50 -8.72
N PHE A 465 11.20 -3.73 -10.00
CA PHE A 465 11.05 -5.06 -10.58
C PHE A 465 12.13 -5.28 -11.65
N GLN A 466 12.93 -6.32 -11.49
CA GLN A 466 13.93 -6.73 -12.49
C GLN A 466 13.75 -8.21 -12.81
N MET A 467 13.86 -8.56 -14.10
CA MET A 467 13.83 -9.96 -14.52
C MET A 467 14.82 -10.20 -15.67
N ASP A 468 15.72 -11.18 -15.48
CA ASP A 468 16.71 -11.63 -16.46
C ASP A 468 16.46 -13.11 -16.81
N GLY A 469 15.98 -13.36 -18.03
CA GLY A 469 15.59 -14.69 -18.50
C GLY A 469 14.37 -15.28 -17.78
N GLY A 470 14.04 -16.53 -18.09
CA GLY A 470 12.86 -17.21 -17.57
C GLY A 470 11.56 -16.82 -18.30
N THR A 471 10.41 -17.06 -17.65
CA THR A 471 9.10 -16.84 -18.29
C THR A 471 8.15 -16.06 -17.41
N ILE A 472 7.28 -15.24 -18.03
CA ILE A 472 6.08 -14.68 -17.39
C ILE A 472 4.86 -15.23 -18.11
N THR A 473 3.91 -15.83 -17.37
CA THR A 473 2.63 -16.30 -17.90
C THR A 473 1.49 -15.53 -17.24
N SER A 474 0.80 -14.72 -18.05
CA SER A 474 -0.45 -14.07 -17.67
C SER A 474 -1.62 -14.96 -18.05
N LYS A 475 -2.46 -15.36 -17.09
CA LYS A 475 -3.67 -16.17 -17.35
C LYS A 475 -4.87 -15.32 -17.73
N ASN A 476 -4.91 -14.07 -17.29
CA ASN A 476 -6.00 -13.11 -17.54
C ASN A 476 -5.52 -11.67 -17.32
N GLY A 477 -6.30 -10.69 -17.80
CA GLY A 477 -6.02 -9.26 -17.65
C GLY A 477 -4.77 -8.78 -18.38
N GLY A 478 -4.16 -7.73 -17.87
CA GLY A 478 -2.91 -7.16 -18.36
C GLY A 478 -1.67 -7.73 -17.71
N LEU A 479 -0.51 -7.22 -18.13
CA LEU A 479 0.76 -7.75 -17.61
C LEU A 479 1.30 -6.92 -16.44
N PHE A 480 1.72 -5.67 -16.70
CA PHE A 480 2.26 -4.77 -15.66
C PHE A 480 1.30 -3.62 -15.37
N TYR A 481 1.01 -3.40 -14.10
CA TYR A 481 0.27 -2.22 -13.64
C TYR A 481 1.12 -1.44 -12.64
N THR A 482 1.25 -0.12 -12.86
CA THR A 482 1.93 0.78 -11.93
C THR A 482 1.03 1.95 -11.58
N THR A 483 0.88 2.23 -10.29
CA THR A 483 -0.02 3.28 -9.79
C THR A 483 0.41 3.79 -8.43
N ASN A 484 0.25 5.08 -8.19
CA ASN A 484 0.53 5.75 -6.92
C ASN A 484 1.95 5.50 -6.39
N THR A 485 2.96 5.36 -7.26
CA THR A 485 4.34 5.04 -6.86
C THR A 485 5.36 5.56 -7.87
N GLU A 486 6.59 5.77 -7.42
CA GLU A 486 7.76 5.79 -8.29
C GLU A 486 8.19 4.35 -8.54
N CYS A 487 8.57 3.99 -9.76
CA CYS A 487 8.98 2.62 -10.04
C CYS A 487 10.00 2.48 -11.17
N THR A 488 10.73 1.39 -11.10
CA THR A 488 11.68 0.95 -12.13
C THR A 488 11.36 -0.50 -12.53
N ILE A 489 11.11 -0.72 -13.82
CA ILE A 489 10.89 -2.06 -14.38
C ILE A 489 11.96 -2.33 -15.43
N THR A 490 12.70 -3.43 -15.29
CA THR A 490 13.71 -3.84 -16.26
C THR A 490 13.49 -5.29 -16.67
N LEU A 491 13.25 -5.53 -17.94
CA LEU A 491 13.11 -6.87 -18.51
C LEU A 491 14.25 -7.14 -19.48
N LYS A 492 14.86 -8.34 -19.35
CA LYS A 492 15.92 -8.79 -20.25
C LYS A 492 15.74 -10.25 -20.62
N ASP A 493 15.59 -10.54 -21.91
CA ASP A 493 15.47 -11.91 -22.46
C ASP A 493 14.37 -12.76 -21.76
N VAL A 494 13.22 -12.17 -21.40
CA VAL A 494 12.11 -12.85 -20.73
C VAL A 494 11.10 -13.36 -21.75
N ASP A 495 10.75 -14.64 -21.71
CA ASP A 495 9.70 -15.22 -22.53
C ASP A 495 8.32 -14.90 -21.92
N ILE A 496 7.45 -14.18 -22.64
CA ILE A 496 6.13 -13.78 -22.14
C ILE A 496 5.03 -14.56 -22.85
N THR A 497 4.20 -15.25 -22.08
CA THR A 497 2.97 -15.89 -22.53
C THR A 497 1.78 -15.05 -22.10
N TYR A 498 1.12 -14.45 -23.08
CA TYR A 498 -0.08 -13.65 -22.87
C TYR A 498 -1.34 -14.51 -22.91
N ASN A 499 -2.37 -14.10 -22.17
CA ASN A 499 -3.71 -14.66 -22.33
C ASN A 499 -4.35 -14.21 -23.67
N ASP A 500 -5.46 -14.87 -24.06
CA ASP A 500 -6.14 -14.60 -25.33
C ASP A 500 -6.75 -13.19 -25.39
N ASP A 501 -7.12 -12.63 -24.23
CA ASP A 501 -7.77 -11.33 -24.07
C ASP A 501 -6.84 -10.33 -23.37
N ASN A 502 -5.52 -10.35 -23.71
CA ASN A 502 -4.52 -9.46 -23.08
C ASN A 502 -4.93 -7.99 -23.21
N GLU A 503 -5.20 -7.35 -22.09
CA GLU A 503 -5.75 -5.99 -22.03
C GLU A 503 -4.66 -4.93 -22.25
N PHE A 504 -3.48 -5.13 -21.66
CA PHE A 504 -2.33 -4.24 -21.82
C PHE A 504 -1.01 -4.96 -21.53
N PHE A 505 0.07 -4.43 -22.09
CA PHE A 505 1.44 -4.79 -21.70
C PHE A 505 1.87 -4.06 -20.43
N LEU A 506 1.71 -2.72 -20.44
CA LEU A 506 1.99 -1.85 -19.30
C LEU A 506 0.86 -0.83 -19.15
N GLN A 507 0.33 -0.69 -17.95
CA GLN A 507 -0.53 0.42 -17.58
C GLN A 507 0.17 1.25 -16.50
N CYS A 508 0.52 2.50 -16.83
CA CYS A 508 1.17 3.48 -15.95
C CYS A 508 0.21 4.66 -15.78
N THR A 509 -0.70 4.55 -14.81
CA THR A 509 -1.83 5.49 -14.65
C THR A 509 -2.19 5.69 -13.19
N GLY A 510 -2.99 6.73 -12.90
CA GLY A 510 -3.77 6.78 -11.69
C GLY A 510 -4.75 5.62 -11.58
N ASN A 511 -5.35 5.45 -10.41
CA ASN A 511 -6.33 4.42 -10.13
C ASN A 511 -7.68 5.02 -9.69
N ASN A 512 -8.73 4.20 -9.69
CA ASN A 512 -10.09 4.60 -9.33
C ASN A 512 -10.29 4.89 -7.82
N ASN A 513 -9.25 4.75 -7.03
CA ASN A 513 -9.21 4.95 -5.58
C ASN A 513 -10.19 4.09 -4.75
N GLN A 514 -10.74 3.03 -5.30
CA GLN A 514 -11.62 2.14 -4.54
C GLN A 514 -10.90 1.41 -3.41
N ARG A 515 -9.60 1.17 -3.58
CA ARG A 515 -8.73 0.58 -2.56
C ARG A 515 -8.08 1.60 -1.62
N GLY A 516 -8.30 2.89 -1.83
CA GLY A 516 -7.69 3.95 -1.03
C GLY A 516 -6.21 4.21 -1.34
N TRP A 517 -5.73 3.80 -2.53
CA TRP A 517 -4.36 4.04 -2.95
C TRP A 517 -4.18 5.48 -3.45
N GLY A 518 -3.61 6.32 -2.59
CA GLY A 518 -3.38 7.73 -2.87
C GLY A 518 -4.63 8.60 -2.87
N GLN A 519 -4.64 9.63 -3.70
CA GLN A 519 -5.77 10.54 -3.87
C GLN A 519 -6.26 10.49 -5.31
N SER A 520 -7.56 10.33 -5.51
CA SER A 520 -8.16 10.30 -6.85
C SER A 520 -7.74 11.52 -7.69
N GLY A 521 -7.21 11.27 -8.89
CA GLY A 521 -6.71 12.29 -9.79
C GLY A 521 -5.33 12.88 -9.43
N ALA A 522 -4.64 12.27 -8.44
CA ALA A 522 -3.28 12.62 -8.03
C ALA A 522 -2.49 11.38 -7.55
N ASN A 523 -2.91 10.20 -7.97
CA ASN A 523 -2.33 8.90 -7.65
C ASN A 523 -1.71 8.22 -8.90
N GLY A 524 -1.10 9.01 -9.76
CA GLY A 524 -0.33 8.54 -10.90
C GLY A 524 0.92 7.78 -10.51
N SER A 525 1.66 7.30 -11.49
CA SER A 525 2.93 6.60 -11.31
C SER A 525 4.05 7.33 -12.05
N ASP A 526 5.25 7.30 -11.49
CA ASP A 526 6.48 7.73 -12.16
C ASP A 526 7.31 6.48 -12.48
N CYS A 527 7.31 6.04 -13.75
CA CYS A 527 7.85 4.75 -14.16
C CYS A 527 9.00 4.89 -15.15
N ASN A 528 10.16 4.33 -14.83
CA ASN A 528 11.23 4.06 -15.78
C ASN A 528 11.16 2.58 -16.22
N PHE A 529 10.71 2.36 -17.45
CA PHE A 529 10.61 1.02 -18.04
C PHE A 529 11.73 0.80 -19.04
N THR A 530 12.51 -0.26 -18.88
CA THR A 530 13.55 -0.66 -19.83
C THR A 530 13.32 -2.09 -20.34
N ALA A 531 13.21 -2.23 -21.66
CA ALA A 531 13.28 -3.49 -22.39
C ALA A 531 14.69 -3.68 -22.97
N ASP A 532 15.37 -4.76 -22.59
CA ASP A 532 16.69 -5.14 -23.12
C ASP A 532 16.59 -6.51 -23.81
N SER A 533 16.73 -6.55 -25.13
CA SER A 533 16.57 -7.77 -25.93
C SER A 533 15.21 -8.45 -25.69
N GLN A 534 14.13 -7.66 -25.53
CA GLN A 534 12.83 -8.10 -25.04
C GLN A 534 11.75 -8.04 -26.12
N ASP A 535 11.01 -9.13 -26.30
CA ASP A 535 9.81 -9.16 -27.12
C ASP A 535 8.57 -8.82 -26.28
N MET A 536 7.79 -7.82 -26.72
CA MET A 536 6.64 -7.29 -26.02
C MET A 536 5.40 -7.23 -26.90
N LYS A 537 4.23 -7.52 -26.32
CA LYS A 537 2.95 -7.44 -27.00
C LYS A 537 1.85 -6.88 -26.11
N GLY A 538 1.05 -5.98 -26.66
CA GLY A 538 -0.04 -5.29 -25.98
C GLY A 538 0.18 -3.80 -25.93
N ASN A 539 -0.87 -3.07 -25.54
CA ASN A 539 -0.81 -1.62 -25.45
C ASN A 539 -0.01 -1.17 -24.22
N VAL A 540 0.62 -0.02 -24.34
CA VAL A 540 1.16 0.75 -23.23
C VAL A 540 0.19 1.88 -22.96
N ILE A 541 -0.42 1.86 -21.78
CA ILE A 541 -1.45 2.83 -21.36
C ILE A 541 -0.82 3.80 -20.36
N TRP A 542 -1.07 5.08 -20.53
CA TRP A 542 -0.57 6.13 -19.65
C TRP A 542 -1.58 7.27 -19.51
N ASP A 543 -1.47 8.11 -18.49
CA ASP A 543 -2.31 9.28 -18.28
C ASP A 543 -1.51 10.55 -17.97
N SER A 544 -2.17 11.71 -17.91
CA SER A 544 -1.52 13.01 -17.70
C SER A 544 -1.13 13.30 -16.25
N ILE A 545 -1.40 12.39 -15.32
CA ILE A 545 -0.92 12.49 -13.92
C ILE A 545 0.22 11.51 -13.61
N SER A 546 0.73 10.82 -14.65
CA SER A 546 1.81 9.84 -14.56
C SER A 546 2.97 10.23 -15.48
N ASP A 547 4.18 9.91 -15.06
CA ASP A 547 5.40 10.08 -15.84
C ASP A 547 5.91 8.71 -16.30
N LEU A 548 6.08 8.51 -17.61
CA LEU A 548 6.58 7.26 -18.18
C LEU A 548 7.77 7.52 -19.09
N ASP A 549 8.93 7.00 -18.73
CA ASP A 549 10.08 6.88 -19.59
C ASP A 549 10.22 5.43 -20.09
N PHE A 550 9.99 5.17 -21.37
CA PHE A 550 9.95 3.83 -21.96
C PHE A 550 11.12 3.62 -22.93
N TYR A 551 12.05 2.74 -22.57
CA TYR A 551 13.26 2.45 -23.34
C TYR A 551 13.19 1.08 -24.02
N MET A 552 13.47 1.03 -25.31
CA MET A 552 13.66 -0.20 -26.09
C MET A 552 15.11 -0.28 -26.54
N THR A 553 15.82 -1.29 -26.07
CA THR A 553 17.27 -1.44 -26.28
C THR A 553 17.65 -2.83 -26.77
N ASN A 554 18.78 -2.94 -27.44
CA ASN A 554 19.43 -4.19 -27.82
C ASN A 554 18.57 -5.15 -28.68
N GLY A 555 17.74 -4.58 -29.57
CA GLY A 555 16.91 -5.37 -30.48
C GLY A 555 15.54 -5.74 -29.92
N SER A 556 15.07 -5.03 -28.90
CA SER A 556 13.73 -5.21 -28.33
C SER A 556 12.64 -4.94 -29.36
N THR A 557 11.52 -5.66 -29.23
CA THR A 557 10.34 -5.47 -30.09
C THR A 557 9.10 -5.14 -29.27
N LEU A 558 8.24 -4.28 -29.82
CA LEU A 558 6.90 -4.03 -29.28
C LEU A 558 5.86 -4.16 -30.39
N GLU A 559 4.85 -5.01 -30.20
CA GLU A 559 3.62 -5.05 -31.02
C GLU A 559 2.48 -4.44 -30.20
N GLY A 560 2.17 -3.15 -30.42
CA GLY A 560 1.20 -2.43 -29.59
C GLY A 560 1.02 -0.97 -29.99
N ALA A 561 0.20 -0.27 -29.22
CA ALA A 561 0.00 1.17 -29.31
C ALA A 561 0.28 1.84 -27.95
N PHE A 562 0.66 3.12 -27.97
CA PHE A 562 0.73 3.96 -26.79
C PHE A 562 -0.57 4.75 -26.67
N VAL A 563 -1.35 4.44 -25.63
CA VAL A 563 -2.71 4.96 -25.44
C VAL A 563 -2.73 5.92 -24.25
N ASN A 564 -3.14 7.15 -24.48
CA ASN A 564 -3.41 8.10 -23.41
C ASN A 564 -4.85 7.87 -22.90
N ASP A 565 -4.99 7.43 -21.64
CA ASP A 565 -6.27 7.16 -20.99
C ASP A 565 -6.42 8.02 -19.72
N GLU A 566 -7.22 9.07 -19.83
CA GLU A 566 -7.48 10.04 -18.76
C GLU A 566 -8.58 9.61 -17.77
N SER A 567 -9.04 8.36 -17.82
CA SER A 567 -10.20 7.90 -17.03
C SER A 567 -10.04 8.12 -15.52
N ASN A 568 -8.82 7.99 -15.00
CA ASN A 568 -8.49 8.17 -13.59
C ASN A 568 -7.68 9.45 -13.30
N ALA A 569 -7.40 10.28 -14.32
CA ALA A 569 -6.53 11.46 -14.19
C ALA A 569 -7.22 12.68 -13.54
N GLY A 570 -8.50 12.59 -13.20
CA GLY A 570 -9.22 13.69 -12.53
C GLY A 570 -9.32 14.96 -13.38
N ASN A 571 -8.58 16.00 -12.99
CA ASN A 571 -8.49 17.24 -13.77
C ASN A 571 -7.32 17.24 -14.77
N GLY A 572 -6.57 16.14 -14.86
CA GLY A 572 -5.33 16.03 -15.60
C GLY A 572 -4.17 16.72 -14.88
N GLY A 573 -2.98 16.54 -15.43
CA GLY A 573 -1.71 17.08 -14.93
C GLY A 573 -0.77 17.42 -16.07
N ASP A 574 0.50 17.48 -15.79
CA ASP A 574 1.61 17.73 -16.70
C ASP A 574 2.51 16.50 -16.90
N GLY A 575 1.99 15.31 -16.57
CA GLY A 575 2.63 14.03 -16.79
C GLY A 575 2.87 13.72 -18.28
N TYR A 576 3.73 12.75 -18.54
CA TYR A 576 4.22 12.48 -19.88
C TYR A 576 4.46 10.99 -20.14
N CYS A 577 4.53 10.65 -21.43
CA CYS A 577 5.10 9.39 -21.92
C CYS A 577 6.21 9.71 -22.92
N ASN A 578 7.44 9.39 -22.59
CA ASN A 578 8.60 9.48 -23.46
C ASN A 578 8.98 8.08 -23.96
N VAL A 579 9.19 7.95 -25.27
CA VAL A 579 9.58 6.68 -25.90
C VAL A 579 10.94 6.83 -26.56
N VAL A 580 11.86 5.95 -26.22
CA VAL A 580 13.22 5.91 -26.77
C VAL A 580 13.45 4.54 -27.41
N ILE A 581 13.74 4.52 -28.72
CA ILE A 581 13.95 3.29 -29.50
C ILE A 581 15.35 3.31 -30.07
N ASP A 582 16.18 2.38 -29.65
CA ASP A 582 17.55 2.27 -30.17
C ASP A 582 17.57 1.76 -31.66
N LYS A 583 18.74 1.79 -32.29
CA LYS A 583 18.91 1.47 -33.71
C LYS A 583 18.58 0.02 -34.08
N ASP A 584 18.60 -0.90 -33.13
CA ASP A 584 18.41 -2.34 -33.36
C ASP A 584 16.98 -2.79 -32.99
N SER A 585 16.19 -1.93 -32.33
CA SER A 585 14.85 -2.21 -31.82
C SER A 585 13.74 -1.85 -32.83
N THR A 586 12.57 -2.48 -32.68
CA THR A 586 11.44 -2.33 -33.60
C THR A 586 10.12 -2.13 -32.86
N TRP A 587 9.35 -1.12 -33.25
CA TRP A 587 7.97 -0.94 -32.83
C TRP A 587 7.01 -1.22 -33.99
N THR A 588 6.19 -2.28 -33.83
CA THR A 588 5.08 -2.60 -34.73
C THR A 588 3.80 -1.97 -34.17
N VAL A 589 3.35 -0.92 -34.81
CA VAL A 589 2.20 -0.11 -34.38
C VAL A 589 0.91 -0.81 -34.74
N THR A 590 0.03 -1.02 -33.77
CA THR A 590 -1.27 -1.70 -33.94
C THR A 590 -2.47 -0.78 -33.82
N GLY A 591 -2.27 0.49 -33.48
CA GLY A 591 -3.31 1.51 -33.33
C GLY A 591 -2.72 2.92 -33.30
N ASP A 592 -3.60 3.93 -33.41
CA ASP A 592 -3.19 5.31 -33.21
C ASP A 592 -2.56 5.48 -31.83
N SER A 593 -1.45 6.21 -31.77
CA SER A 593 -0.65 6.37 -30.56
C SER A 593 -0.45 7.86 -30.23
N THR A 594 -0.46 8.18 -28.95
CA THR A 594 -0.20 9.54 -28.46
C THR A 594 0.85 9.48 -27.36
N ILE A 595 1.95 10.24 -27.52
CA ILE A 595 3.07 10.29 -26.58
C ILE A 595 3.63 11.72 -26.48
N ALA A 596 4.31 12.03 -25.39
CA ALA A 596 4.90 13.35 -25.20
C ALA A 596 6.15 13.55 -26.06
N SER A 597 7.04 12.56 -26.11
CA SER A 597 8.22 12.61 -26.96
C SER A 597 8.57 11.26 -27.58
N LEU A 598 9.16 11.29 -28.77
CA LEU A 598 9.70 10.12 -29.47
C LEU A 598 11.14 10.38 -29.90
N SER A 599 12.07 9.61 -29.37
CA SER A 599 13.48 9.55 -29.76
C SER A 599 13.75 8.22 -30.46
N ASN A 600 13.77 8.21 -31.79
CA ASN A 600 13.80 6.98 -32.56
C ASN A 600 15.04 6.88 -33.46
N ALA A 601 15.87 5.89 -33.22
CA ALA A 601 16.94 5.45 -34.12
C ALA A 601 16.62 4.08 -34.78
N GLY A 602 15.53 3.41 -34.34
CA GLY A 602 15.13 2.07 -34.76
C GLY A 602 14.14 2.04 -35.92
N THR A 603 13.33 0.98 -35.94
CA THR A 603 12.32 0.76 -36.98
C THR A 603 10.92 0.92 -36.43
N ILE A 604 10.06 1.70 -37.12
CA ILE A 604 8.65 1.85 -36.81
C ILE A 604 7.83 1.53 -38.06
N THR A 605 6.98 0.48 -37.96
CA THR A 605 6.05 0.07 -39.04
C THR A 605 4.74 -0.42 -38.43
N ASP A 606 3.71 -0.57 -39.26
CA ASP A 606 2.53 -1.35 -38.90
C ASP A 606 2.75 -2.86 -39.16
N ALA A 607 1.74 -3.68 -38.86
CA ALA A 607 1.78 -5.13 -39.03
C ALA A 607 1.91 -5.57 -40.52
N ASP A 608 1.52 -4.71 -41.47
CA ASP A 608 1.69 -4.93 -42.92
C ASP A 608 3.07 -4.47 -43.43
N GLY A 609 3.91 -3.91 -42.55
CA GLY A 609 5.24 -3.37 -42.87
C GLY A 609 5.19 -2.00 -43.54
N LYS A 610 4.05 -1.29 -43.45
CA LYS A 610 3.92 0.07 -43.97
C LYS A 610 4.53 1.07 -42.98
N THR A 611 5.01 2.19 -43.51
CA THR A 611 5.52 3.30 -42.71
C THR A 611 4.37 4.00 -41.97
N VAL A 612 4.50 4.19 -40.67
CA VAL A 612 3.53 4.92 -39.85
C VAL A 612 3.84 6.41 -39.89
N SER A 613 2.80 7.24 -40.05
CA SER A 613 2.94 8.69 -39.98
C SER A 613 3.28 9.16 -38.59
N ILE A 614 4.26 10.08 -38.44
CA ILE A 614 4.60 10.73 -37.18
C ILE A 614 4.27 12.21 -37.31
N VAL A 615 3.33 12.69 -36.49
CA VAL A 615 2.76 14.04 -36.57
C VAL A 615 2.88 14.73 -35.22
N GLY A 616 3.35 15.96 -35.23
CA GLY A 616 3.39 16.81 -34.06
C GLY A 616 2.00 17.28 -33.63
N THR A 617 1.80 17.52 -32.34
CA THR A 617 0.56 18.13 -31.77
C THR A 617 0.28 19.52 -32.40
N ASP A 618 1.29 20.17 -32.94
CA ASP A 618 1.17 21.45 -33.69
C ASP A 618 0.79 21.27 -35.17
N GLY A 619 0.61 20.03 -35.62
CA GLY A 619 0.33 19.67 -37.02
C GLY A 619 1.56 19.51 -37.90
N THR A 620 2.77 19.58 -37.38
CA THR A 620 4.01 19.32 -38.10
C THR A 620 4.08 17.83 -38.48
N THR A 621 4.28 17.48 -39.75
CA THR A 621 4.56 16.10 -40.18
C THR A 621 6.06 15.87 -40.15
N TYR A 622 6.53 15.01 -39.25
CA TYR A 622 7.94 14.60 -39.13
C TYR A 622 8.26 13.44 -40.07
N VAL A 623 7.35 12.46 -40.15
CA VAL A 623 7.43 11.31 -41.04
C VAL A 623 6.08 11.18 -41.78
N GLU A 624 6.10 11.16 -43.11
CA GLU A 624 4.93 10.87 -43.94
C GLU A 624 4.90 9.36 -44.23
N GLY A 625 3.84 8.69 -43.81
CA GLY A 625 3.65 7.25 -43.90
C GLY A 625 2.49 6.87 -44.81
N ASP A 626 2.36 5.56 -45.07
CA ASP A 626 1.28 4.93 -45.86
C ASP A 626 0.46 3.92 -45.02
N SER A 627 0.73 3.83 -43.71
CA SER A 627 -0.10 3.11 -42.75
C SER A 627 -1.42 3.85 -42.50
N ASP A 628 -2.43 3.09 -42.05
CA ASP A 628 -3.70 3.64 -41.57
C ASP A 628 -3.57 4.26 -40.17
N TYR A 629 -2.45 3.98 -39.46
CA TYR A 629 -2.18 4.49 -38.13
C TYR A 629 -1.30 5.72 -38.10
N THR A 630 -1.43 6.51 -37.04
CA THR A 630 -0.66 7.73 -36.80
C THR A 630 -0.10 7.76 -35.39
N ILE A 631 1.15 8.18 -35.22
CA ILE A 631 1.77 8.50 -33.96
C ILE A 631 1.75 10.02 -33.80
N THR A 632 1.03 10.50 -32.78
CA THR A 632 0.99 11.91 -32.39
C THR A 632 2.00 12.18 -31.29
N VAL A 633 2.88 13.16 -31.48
CA VAL A 633 3.99 13.46 -30.56
C VAL A 633 4.03 14.96 -30.22
N GLY A 634 4.42 15.28 -28.97
CA GLY A 634 4.79 16.64 -28.60
C GLY A 634 6.15 17.06 -29.21
N SER A 635 7.10 16.11 -29.30
CA SER A 635 8.39 16.31 -29.95
C SER A 635 8.92 15.02 -30.60
N TYR A 636 9.77 15.17 -31.62
CA TYR A 636 10.38 14.05 -32.33
C TYR A 636 11.86 14.30 -32.62
N GLN A 637 12.67 13.23 -32.42
CA GLN A 637 14.09 13.19 -32.79
C GLN A 637 14.37 11.88 -33.55
N ASP A 638 15.23 11.97 -34.62
CA ASP A 638 15.71 10.82 -35.40
C ASP A 638 16.97 10.15 -34.80
N SER A 639 17.13 10.22 -33.51
CA SER A 639 18.23 9.65 -32.74
C SER A 639 17.73 9.21 -31.35
N ALA A 640 18.38 8.24 -30.77
CA ALA A 640 18.04 7.74 -29.43
C ALA A 640 19.22 7.96 -28.48
N ASP A 641 18.91 8.48 -27.30
CA ASP A 641 19.83 8.50 -26.14
C ASP A 641 19.29 7.53 -25.08
N THR A 642 19.94 6.40 -24.93
CA THR A 642 19.58 5.34 -23.99
C THR A 642 20.36 5.41 -22.68
N SER A 643 21.05 6.53 -22.41
CA SER A 643 21.92 6.64 -21.22
C SER A 643 21.17 6.61 -19.88
N ALA A 644 19.85 6.86 -19.90
CA ALA A 644 18.99 6.79 -18.73
C ALA A 644 18.18 5.46 -18.63
N SER A 645 18.38 4.53 -19.59
CA SER A 645 17.83 3.18 -19.46
C SER A 645 18.52 2.43 -18.32
N THR A 646 17.78 1.52 -17.68
CA THR A 646 18.27 0.70 -16.60
C THR A 646 18.88 -0.61 -17.10
N THR A 647 19.61 -1.30 -16.24
CA THR A 647 20.19 -2.63 -16.53
C THR A 647 19.85 -3.57 -15.39
N VAL A 648 19.69 -4.86 -15.72
CA VAL A 648 19.51 -5.89 -14.69
C VAL A 648 20.81 -6.08 -13.92
N ASP A 649 20.73 -6.19 -12.61
CA ASP A 649 21.84 -6.55 -11.75
C ASP A 649 22.27 -8.02 -12.00
N ASP A 650 23.52 -8.35 -11.70
CA ASP A 650 23.99 -9.73 -11.82
C ASP A 650 23.60 -10.54 -10.59
N TRP A 651 23.07 -11.77 -10.78
CA TRP A 651 22.71 -12.71 -9.70
C TRP A 651 23.82 -12.87 -8.66
N SER A 652 25.08 -12.90 -9.08
CA SER A 652 26.23 -13.02 -8.16
C SER A 652 26.34 -11.90 -7.12
N SER A 653 25.56 -10.82 -7.28
CA SER A 653 25.46 -9.75 -6.28
C SER A 653 24.56 -10.13 -5.09
N TYR A 654 23.70 -11.11 -5.27
CA TYR A 654 22.69 -11.56 -4.30
C TYR A 654 22.93 -12.99 -3.83
N GLU A 655 23.62 -13.81 -4.62
CA GLU A 655 23.89 -15.22 -4.32
C GLU A 655 24.52 -15.38 -2.94
N VAL A 656 23.90 -16.21 -2.13
CA VAL A 656 24.39 -16.60 -0.80
C VAL A 656 24.83 -18.05 -0.84
N GLU A 657 26.04 -18.35 -0.35
CA GLU A 657 26.52 -19.72 -0.26
C GLU A 657 25.68 -20.51 0.75
N ARG A 658 25.13 -21.67 0.32
CA ARG A 658 24.38 -22.56 1.20
C ARG A 658 25.28 -23.06 2.34
N PRO A 659 24.88 -22.85 3.62
CA PRO A 659 25.67 -23.32 4.77
C PRO A 659 25.91 -24.82 4.76
N GLU A 660 27.09 -25.26 5.22
CA GLU A 660 27.41 -26.72 5.33
C GLU A 660 26.47 -27.47 6.29
N SER A 661 25.78 -26.77 7.18
CA SER A 661 24.79 -27.32 8.13
C SER A 661 23.46 -27.72 7.47
N LEU A 662 23.19 -27.24 6.24
CA LEU A 662 21.96 -27.52 5.46
C LEU A 662 22.15 -28.66 4.45
#